data_d7170292ce7d4accb73d4cc82d0aa6d8
#
_entry.id   d7170292ce7d4accb73d4cc82d0aa6d8
#
_cell.length_a   1.000
_cell.length_b   1.000
_cell.length_c   1.000
_cell.angle_alpha   90.00
_cell.angle_beta   90.00
_cell.angle_gamma   90.00
#
_symmetry.space_group_name_H-M   'P 1'
#
loop_
_entity.id
_entity.type
_entity.pdbx_description
1 polymer ?
#
loop_
_entity_poly.entity_id
_entity_poly.type
_entity_poly.pdbx_seq_one_letter_code
_entity_poly.pdbx_strand_id
1 'polypeptide(L)'
;MSIHRRRSLGVLTSSLTLFLMVLVATPSWAAEKTRLRVDDYQIEAELTPHLHQISVRAKVKFTALQDLTVAVFELHNDLRVTKVLDEKNQPLSAERVTQDSTVRVPLPAGLSKDATTTLTFEYEGQLDSADNSPVPGLKLAYIGDDTSFLFYAGRWFPVSGFGLNRFTSTISVTVPAHMLVIGSGKMSASEAAASKKPNASVLPTKTFTFVSTKPSFPGTIVAGIFQEYKSDEAGMDLHVFFKPTHQPLAPAYTTTAVQEFTYYITLYGLPPSQKLNVVELPGDTLPYAWAPEIAGLAGPSITEKTNYRLLADAIAHQWWGVSVSPASKDDWWLSDGFSRYSEAMYVESAAGAAGLEEAVKDMSVGALAYDTVPLSSASKLDIFSTEFQSLATDKGAMILHMLRWVLGEDKYNKTMREFATEFAGKSASMDDFKTIAEKNYGDQLTWFFSQWLDSTGAPEFKLKYTTYRLGGSAAKEPASKEERTPGFRVTGEISQDLDLFRMPVNLRIDTDGKTENKRIEVVGTTSPFSIETFGRPRRISIDPDHHVLTNSSDVKLRSAILRGQALQQQGDLSAALTEFNKALDLNKNSSLAHYRVAEIFFLQRNYQSSANAYREAINGDGEPRWTEVWSRIQLGKIFDITGQRERAVNEYRQATQTNDNTFGALEEARKYLQKAYERPKEKQ
;
A
#
# COMPACT_ATOMS: atom_id res chain seq x y z
N MET A 1 59.93 18.56 -54.83
CA MET A 1 61.30 18.76 -54.44
C MET A 1 61.40 18.52 -52.96
N SER A 2 61.95 17.38 -52.61
CA SER A 2 63.15 17.10 -51.82
C SER A 2 63.02 17.42 -50.35
N ILE A 3 62.83 16.41 -49.52
CA ILE A 3 63.76 15.62 -48.70
C ILE A 3 64.36 16.42 -47.51
N HIS A 4 64.07 16.10 -46.27
CA HIS A 4 65.00 15.32 -45.42
C HIS A 4 64.44 15.01 -44.01
N ARG A 5 64.64 13.76 -43.63
CA ARG A 5 64.58 13.19 -42.28
C ARG A 5 65.55 13.86 -41.33
N ARG A 6 65.22 13.98 -40.06
CA ARG A 6 66.16 13.56 -38.95
C ARG A 6 65.41 13.22 -37.68
N ARG A 7 65.77 12.07 -37.18
CA ARG A 7 65.43 11.54 -35.82
C ARG A 7 66.24 12.31 -34.78
N SER A 8 65.65 12.54 -33.61
CA SER A 8 66.43 12.58 -32.36
C SER A 8 65.60 12.04 -31.20
N LEU A 9 66.20 11.06 -30.52
CA LEU A 9 65.85 10.54 -29.21
C LEU A 9 65.92 11.64 -28.16
N GLY A 10 65.05 11.51 -27.13
CA GLY A 10 65.32 12.32 -25.94
C GLY A 10 64.21 12.14 -24.87
N VAL A 11 64.46 11.20 -23.98
CA VAL A 11 64.18 11.23 -22.54
C VAL A 11 62.74 11.24 -22.05
N LEU A 12 62.34 10.05 -21.55
CA LEU A 12 61.23 9.84 -20.60
C LEU A 12 61.57 10.59 -19.29
N THR A 13 60.65 11.47 -18.88
CA THR A 13 60.50 11.85 -17.47
C THR A 13 59.12 11.43 -17.02
N SER A 14 59.11 10.37 -16.21
CA SER A 14 57.92 9.88 -15.52
C SER A 14 57.51 10.92 -14.47
N SER A 15 56.42 11.64 -14.72
CA SER A 15 55.72 12.39 -13.68
C SER A 15 54.60 11.50 -13.13
N LEU A 16 54.86 10.86 -12.01
CA LEU A 16 53.92 10.09 -11.20
C LEU A 16 52.96 11.08 -10.53
N THR A 17 51.83 11.37 -11.19
CA THR A 17 50.77 12.15 -10.56
C THR A 17 49.99 11.22 -9.68
N LEU A 18 50.23 11.31 -8.37
CA LEU A 18 49.50 10.61 -7.32
C LEU A 18 48.04 11.15 -7.31
N PHE A 19 47.12 10.43 -7.95
CA PHE A 19 45.70 10.71 -7.85
C PHE A 19 45.25 10.24 -6.46
N LEU A 20 45.16 11.17 -5.51
CA LEU A 20 44.57 10.94 -4.21
C LEU A 20 43.04 10.73 -4.44
N MET A 21 42.61 9.48 -4.61
CA MET A 21 41.21 9.12 -4.51
C MET A 21 40.76 9.40 -3.07
N VAL A 22 40.16 10.55 -2.85
CA VAL A 22 39.34 10.78 -1.68
C VAL A 22 38.14 9.85 -1.85
N LEU A 23 38.19 8.68 -1.21
CA LEU A 23 37.02 7.87 -0.95
C LEU A 23 36.08 8.73 -0.07
N VAL A 24 35.15 9.42 -0.71
CA VAL A 24 33.95 9.89 -0.02
C VAL A 24 33.20 8.61 0.35
N ALA A 25 33.40 8.16 1.58
CA ALA A 25 32.56 7.17 2.18
C ALA A 25 31.15 7.80 2.23
N THR A 26 30.32 7.47 1.24
CA THR A 26 28.88 7.65 1.40
C THR A 26 28.50 6.88 2.67
N PRO A 27 27.87 7.50 3.67
CA PRO A 27 27.41 6.75 4.81
C PRO A 27 26.47 5.68 4.26
N SER A 28 26.87 4.41 4.36
CA SER A 28 25.94 3.31 4.17
C SER A 28 24.88 3.49 5.24
N TRP A 29 23.66 3.78 4.86
CA TRP A 29 22.51 3.71 5.73
C TRP A 29 22.25 2.22 6.03
N ALA A 30 23.10 1.65 6.87
CA ALA A 30 22.76 0.41 7.54
C ALA A 30 21.52 0.73 8.38
N ALA A 31 20.47 -0.01 8.18
CA ALA A 31 19.24 0.12 8.96
C ALA A 31 19.61 0.21 10.44
N GLU A 32 19.47 1.40 11.02
CA GLU A 32 19.96 1.65 12.37
C GLU A 32 19.07 0.82 13.31
N LYS A 33 19.63 -0.25 13.89
CA LYS A 33 18.93 -1.09 14.86
C LYS A 33 18.43 -0.19 15.97
N THR A 34 17.16 -0.31 16.30
CA THR A 34 16.55 0.42 17.40
C THR A 34 17.37 0.21 18.66
N ARG A 35 17.89 1.29 19.23
CA ARG A 35 18.80 1.22 20.39
C ARG A 35 18.07 1.21 21.72
N LEU A 36 16.78 1.58 21.71
CA LEU A 36 15.90 1.58 22.87
C LEU A 36 14.51 1.08 22.46
N ARG A 37 13.77 0.54 23.41
CA ARG A 37 12.38 0.12 23.27
C ARG A 37 11.53 0.95 24.20
N VAL A 38 10.50 1.59 23.69
CA VAL A 38 9.51 2.26 24.54
C VAL A 38 8.55 1.21 25.11
N ASP A 39 8.35 1.25 26.40
CA ASP A 39 7.50 0.30 27.12
C ASP A 39 6.12 0.91 27.42
N ASP A 40 6.03 2.21 27.76
CA ASP A 40 4.80 2.88 28.14
C ASP A 40 4.81 4.38 27.81
N TYR A 41 3.66 4.89 27.42
CA TYR A 41 3.41 6.31 27.24
C TYR A 41 2.30 6.83 28.15
N GLN A 42 2.51 8.00 28.76
CA GLN A 42 1.46 8.81 29.37
C GLN A 42 1.45 10.17 28.68
N ILE A 43 0.43 10.40 27.85
CA ILE A 43 0.34 11.58 26.98
C ILE A 43 -0.88 12.42 27.36
N GLU A 44 -0.67 13.71 27.57
CA GLU A 44 -1.70 14.72 27.76
C GLU A 44 -1.56 15.72 26.61
N ALA A 45 -2.55 15.75 25.71
CA ALA A 45 -2.58 16.62 24.53
C ALA A 45 -3.79 17.56 24.59
N GLU A 46 -3.58 18.84 24.34
CA GLU A 46 -4.63 19.84 24.17
C GLU A 46 -4.61 20.35 22.72
N LEU A 47 -5.75 20.21 22.02
CA LEU A 47 -5.92 20.68 20.67
C LEU A 47 -6.68 22.01 20.64
N THR A 48 -6.14 22.98 19.91
CA THR A 48 -6.78 24.28 19.66
C THR A 48 -7.05 24.42 18.16
N PRO A 49 -8.17 23.82 17.64
CA PRO A 49 -8.43 23.64 16.22
C PRO A 49 -8.39 24.92 15.39
N HIS A 50 -8.97 26.00 15.86
CA HIS A 50 -9.02 27.31 15.14
C HIS A 50 -7.64 27.99 14.98
N LEU A 51 -6.61 27.51 15.70
CA LEU A 51 -5.22 27.94 15.58
C LEU A 51 -4.33 26.84 14.95
N HIS A 52 -4.89 25.68 14.61
CA HIS A 52 -4.19 24.50 14.16
C HIS A 52 -3.10 24.04 15.17
N GLN A 53 -3.26 24.33 16.46
CA GLN A 53 -2.24 24.16 17.49
C GLN A 53 -2.46 22.92 18.34
N ILE A 54 -1.34 22.34 18.76
CA ILE A 54 -1.27 21.31 19.79
C ILE A 54 -0.26 21.70 20.88
N SER A 55 -0.61 21.41 22.12
CA SER A 55 0.29 21.46 23.27
C SER A 55 0.28 20.09 23.95
N VAL A 56 1.45 19.51 24.18
CA VAL A 56 1.57 18.15 24.66
C VAL A 56 2.57 18.03 25.78
N ARG A 57 2.21 17.20 26.76
CA ARG A 57 3.11 16.65 27.76
C ARG A 57 3.12 15.13 27.64
N ALA A 58 4.27 14.57 27.29
CA ALA A 58 4.43 13.14 27.08
C ALA A 58 5.50 12.58 28.04
N LYS A 59 5.11 11.64 28.89
CA LYS A 59 6.04 10.81 29.65
C LYS A 59 6.30 9.54 28.86
N VAL A 60 7.58 9.27 28.60
CA VAL A 60 8.04 8.16 27.78
C VAL A 60 8.92 7.25 28.65
N LYS A 61 8.40 6.10 29.03
CA LYS A 61 9.16 5.07 29.74
C LYS A 61 9.77 4.11 28.72
N PHE A 62 11.09 3.92 28.77
CA PHE A 62 11.79 3.08 27.81
C PHE A 62 12.93 2.27 28.44
N THR A 63 13.25 1.16 27.80
CA THR A 63 14.35 0.26 28.17
C THR A 63 15.45 0.36 27.11
N ALA A 64 16.70 0.49 27.55
CA ALA A 64 17.88 0.47 26.70
C ALA A 64 18.14 -0.94 26.15
N LEU A 65 18.30 -1.10 24.85
CA LEU A 65 18.66 -2.38 24.22
C LEU A 65 20.17 -2.57 24.09
N GLN A 66 20.93 -1.51 24.36
CA GLN A 66 22.39 -1.45 24.45
C GLN A 66 22.76 -0.30 25.40
N ASP A 67 24.03 -0.14 25.75
CA ASP A 67 24.46 1.01 26.54
C ASP A 67 24.20 2.30 25.77
N LEU A 68 23.53 3.26 26.41
CA LEU A 68 23.10 4.53 25.82
C LEU A 68 23.70 5.72 26.54
N THR A 69 24.26 6.65 25.81
CA THR A 69 24.62 8.00 26.27
C THR A 69 23.69 9.07 25.73
N VAL A 70 22.91 8.74 24.68
CA VAL A 70 21.95 9.62 24.02
C VAL A 70 20.71 8.79 23.68
N ALA A 71 19.54 9.25 24.12
CA ALA A 71 18.27 8.71 23.69
C ALA A 71 17.77 9.48 22.45
N VAL A 72 17.34 8.77 21.41
CA VAL A 72 16.88 9.35 20.13
C VAL A 72 15.42 8.96 19.90
N PHE A 73 14.60 9.97 19.62
CA PHE A 73 13.19 9.81 19.32
C PHE A 73 12.83 10.55 18.04
N GLU A 74 12.00 9.97 17.21
CA GLU A 74 11.37 10.63 16.08
C GLU A 74 10.22 11.50 16.55
N LEU A 75 10.10 12.72 16.02
CA LEU A 75 9.01 13.66 16.36
C LEU A 75 8.76 14.58 15.15
N HIS A 76 7.52 14.89 14.84
CA HIS A 76 7.14 15.77 13.72
C HIS A 76 7.91 17.09 13.75
N ASN A 77 8.39 17.56 12.61
CA ASN A 77 9.28 18.73 12.55
C ASN A 77 8.61 20.06 13.00
N ASP A 78 7.29 20.17 12.85
CA ASP A 78 6.53 21.34 13.30
C ASP A 78 6.29 21.37 14.82
N LEU A 79 6.70 20.31 15.53
CA LEU A 79 6.58 20.24 16.99
C LEU A 79 7.89 20.67 17.65
N ARG A 80 7.85 21.81 18.31
CA ARG A 80 9.00 22.39 19.01
C ARG A 80 9.03 21.88 20.46
N VAL A 81 10.08 21.14 20.81
CA VAL A 81 10.33 20.74 22.20
C VAL A 81 10.73 21.97 23.03
N THR A 82 9.95 22.27 24.05
CA THR A 82 10.19 23.38 24.96
C THR A 82 10.95 22.95 26.21
N LYS A 83 10.79 21.67 26.62
CA LYS A 83 11.43 21.15 27.83
C LYS A 83 11.51 19.63 27.80
N VAL A 84 12.62 19.11 28.30
CA VAL A 84 12.77 17.68 28.61
C VAL A 84 13.22 17.54 30.07
N LEU A 85 12.59 16.59 30.80
CA LEU A 85 12.90 16.32 32.20
C LEU A 85 13.25 14.84 32.36
N ASP A 86 14.17 14.56 33.28
CA ASP A 86 14.47 13.22 33.75
C ASP A 86 13.43 12.72 34.80
N GLU A 87 13.62 11.51 35.31
CA GLU A 87 12.77 10.91 36.38
C GLU A 87 12.71 11.75 37.67
N LYS A 88 13.73 12.57 37.93
CA LYS A 88 13.82 13.44 39.11
C LYS A 88 13.28 14.85 38.82
N ASN A 89 12.64 15.03 37.67
CA ASN A 89 12.19 16.32 37.15
C ASN A 89 13.33 17.35 36.97
N GLN A 90 14.57 16.89 36.73
CA GLN A 90 15.66 17.77 36.38
C GLN A 90 15.67 18.04 34.89
N PRO A 91 15.91 19.29 34.45
CA PRO A 91 15.92 19.62 33.02
C PRO A 91 17.12 19.00 32.33
N LEU A 92 16.88 18.41 31.17
CA LEU A 92 17.86 17.91 30.24
C LEU A 92 17.88 18.76 28.96
N SER A 93 19.05 18.88 28.36
CA SER A 93 19.14 19.46 27.01
C SER A 93 18.54 18.50 25.99
N ALA A 94 17.95 19.07 24.92
CA ALA A 94 17.45 18.31 23.79
C ALA A 94 17.91 18.99 22.50
N GLU A 95 18.45 18.22 21.58
CA GLU A 95 18.87 18.68 20.26
C GLU A 95 17.83 18.24 19.22
N ARG A 96 17.35 19.18 18.40
CA ARG A 96 16.46 18.90 17.28
C ARG A 96 17.30 18.69 16.02
N VAL A 97 17.13 17.56 15.33
CA VAL A 97 17.73 17.27 14.03
C VAL A 97 16.61 17.13 13.00
N THR A 98 16.42 18.18 12.19
CA THR A 98 15.30 18.28 11.26
C THR A 98 15.43 17.35 10.04
N GLN A 99 16.66 17.02 9.62
CA GLN A 99 16.92 16.17 8.46
C GLN A 99 16.36 14.74 8.62
N ASP A 100 16.41 14.21 9.83
CA ASP A 100 15.89 12.89 10.17
C ASP A 100 14.65 12.92 11.09
N SER A 101 14.10 14.12 11.30
CA SER A 101 12.92 14.36 12.16
C SER A 101 13.11 13.83 13.58
N THR A 102 14.33 13.89 14.16
CA THR A 102 14.62 13.35 15.49
C THR A 102 14.86 14.42 16.55
N VAL A 103 14.63 14.01 17.79
CA VAL A 103 15.03 14.73 19.01
C VAL A 103 16.01 13.85 19.75
N ARG A 104 17.21 14.38 20.01
CA ARG A 104 18.32 13.71 20.69
C ARG A 104 18.44 14.25 22.11
N VAL A 105 18.38 13.37 23.10
CA VAL A 105 18.46 13.74 24.52
C VAL A 105 19.69 13.07 25.13
N PRO A 106 20.76 13.83 25.44
CA PRO A 106 21.90 13.31 26.18
C PRO A 106 21.47 12.79 27.56
N LEU A 107 22.01 11.65 27.95
CA LEU A 107 21.81 11.01 29.25
C LEU A 107 23.10 11.15 30.06
N PRO A 108 23.23 12.15 30.94
CA PRO A 108 24.52 12.48 31.59
C PRO A 108 25.11 11.33 32.41
N ALA A 109 24.27 10.50 33.01
CA ALA A 109 24.73 9.31 33.77
C ALA A 109 24.90 8.07 32.87
N GLY A 110 24.55 8.16 31.56
CA GLY A 110 24.38 7.00 30.73
C GLY A 110 23.20 6.13 31.16
N LEU A 111 22.84 5.15 30.32
CA LEU A 111 21.82 4.12 30.63
C LEU A 111 22.39 2.79 30.16
N SER A 112 22.66 1.88 31.10
CA SER A 112 23.18 0.56 30.74
C SER A 112 22.14 -0.27 30.00
N LYS A 113 22.61 -1.23 29.19
CA LYS A 113 21.76 -2.21 28.56
C LYS A 113 20.78 -2.85 29.58
N ASP A 114 19.54 -3.04 29.13
CA ASP A 114 18.40 -3.59 29.89
C ASP A 114 17.94 -2.70 31.11
N ALA A 115 18.57 -1.53 31.32
CA ALA A 115 18.09 -0.55 32.29
C ALA A 115 16.92 0.26 31.69
N THR A 116 15.99 0.67 32.57
CA THR A 116 14.78 1.42 32.21
C THR A 116 14.83 2.81 32.84
N THR A 117 14.37 3.81 32.11
CA THR A 117 14.19 5.18 32.63
C THR A 117 12.95 5.83 32.00
N THR A 118 12.59 7.02 32.50
CA THR A 118 11.46 7.80 32.01
C THR A 118 11.92 9.22 31.69
N LEU A 119 11.60 9.70 30.50
CA LEU A 119 11.74 11.10 30.11
C LEU A 119 10.38 11.76 29.98
N THR A 120 10.27 13.02 30.40
CA THR A 120 9.07 13.83 30.18
C THR A 120 9.40 14.91 29.16
N PHE A 121 8.67 14.91 28.05
CA PHE A 121 8.75 15.92 26.99
C PHE A 121 7.58 16.88 27.12
N GLU A 122 7.85 18.19 27.03
CA GLU A 122 6.86 19.25 26.85
C GLU A 122 7.14 19.89 25.50
N TYR A 123 6.15 19.96 24.63
CA TYR A 123 6.29 20.52 23.28
C TYR A 123 4.95 21.04 22.75
N GLU A 124 5.06 21.89 21.76
CA GLU A 124 3.93 22.57 21.11
C GLU A 124 4.23 22.80 19.64
N GLY A 125 3.20 23.02 18.82
CA GLY A 125 3.38 23.37 17.41
C GLY A 125 2.06 23.57 16.68
N GLN A 126 2.16 23.89 15.40
CA GLN A 126 1.04 23.97 14.46
C GLN A 126 1.12 22.79 13.48
N LEU A 127 -0.03 22.17 13.21
CA LEU A 127 -0.17 21.05 12.29
C LEU A 127 -1.28 21.40 11.29
N ASP A 128 -0.94 22.18 10.27
CA ASP A 128 -1.87 22.72 9.28
C ASP A 128 -1.53 22.36 7.83
N SER A 129 -0.31 21.90 7.56
CA SER A 129 0.18 21.60 6.22
C SER A 129 0.85 20.22 6.15
N ALA A 130 1.25 19.82 4.95
CA ALA A 130 2.02 18.61 4.68
C ALA A 130 3.53 18.89 4.50
N ASP A 131 3.97 20.15 4.64
CA ASP A 131 5.32 20.56 4.24
C ASP A 131 6.43 19.86 5.03
N ASN A 132 6.19 19.63 6.33
CA ASN A 132 7.11 18.98 7.25
C ASN A 132 6.62 17.60 7.71
N SER A 133 5.68 17.02 6.97
CA SER A 133 5.19 15.68 7.23
C SER A 133 6.29 14.63 7.02
N PRO A 134 6.29 13.53 7.78
CA PRO A 134 7.17 12.40 7.53
C PRO A 134 7.09 11.84 6.10
N VAL A 135 5.95 12.02 5.43
CA VAL A 135 5.78 11.72 4.00
C VAL A 135 5.52 13.03 3.25
N PRO A 136 6.45 13.46 2.38
CA PRO A 136 6.31 14.70 1.65
C PRO A 136 4.99 14.80 0.89
N GLY A 137 4.27 15.91 1.08
CA GLY A 137 3.01 16.18 0.38
C GLY A 137 1.79 15.45 0.93
N LEU A 138 1.93 14.59 1.95
CA LEU A 138 0.84 13.86 2.58
C LEU A 138 0.64 14.28 4.04
N LYS A 139 -0.54 14.75 4.40
CA LYS A 139 -0.87 15.08 5.78
C LYS A 139 -1.06 13.81 6.59
N LEU A 140 -0.18 13.54 7.56
CA LEU A 140 -0.29 12.45 8.54
C LEU A 140 -0.66 12.95 9.94
N ALA A 141 -0.58 14.25 10.17
CA ALA A 141 -1.06 14.94 11.35
C ALA A 141 -1.64 16.30 10.91
N TYR A 142 -2.84 16.60 11.39
CA TYR A 142 -3.54 17.85 11.04
C TYR A 142 -4.51 18.21 12.16
N ILE A 143 -4.63 19.50 12.46
CA ILE A 143 -5.57 20.02 13.44
C ILE A 143 -6.44 21.06 12.75
N GLY A 144 -7.76 20.88 12.76
CA GLY A 144 -8.72 21.81 12.16
C GLY A 144 -10.09 21.76 12.83
N ASP A 145 -10.91 22.79 12.57
CA ASP A 145 -12.19 23.01 13.26
C ASP A 145 -13.21 21.90 13.01
N ASP A 146 -13.27 21.36 11.80
CA ASP A 146 -14.21 20.29 11.45
C ASP A 146 -13.69 18.91 11.80
N THR A 147 -12.38 18.69 11.59
CA THR A 147 -11.72 17.41 11.81
C THR A 147 -10.24 17.64 12.10
N SER A 148 -9.75 16.97 13.12
CA SER A 148 -8.32 16.85 13.43
C SER A 148 -7.95 15.36 13.40
N PHE A 149 -6.76 15.03 12.92
CA PHE A 149 -6.24 13.68 12.98
C PHE A 149 -4.74 13.70 13.27
N LEU A 150 -4.34 12.78 14.11
CA LEU A 150 -2.97 12.59 14.57
C LEU A 150 -2.68 11.11 14.39
N PHE A 151 -2.16 10.72 13.23
CA PHE A 151 -1.81 9.32 13.01
C PHE A 151 -0.50 8.98 13.72
N TYR A 152 -0.35 7.74 14.17
CA TYR A 152 0.91 7.25 14.72
C TYR A 152 2.08 7.48 13.75
N ALA A 153 1.85 7.25 12.45
CA ALA A 153 2.79 7.54 11.38
C ALA A 153 3.18 9.01 11.29
N GLY A 154 2.34 9.94 11.73
CA GLY A 154 2.60 11.38 11.77
C GLY A 154 3.59 11.81 12.84
N ARG A 155 4.04 10.90 13.71
CA ARG A 155 5.05 11.16 14.75
C ARG A 155 4.72 12.37 15.63
N TRP A 156 3.45 12.50 16.01
CA TRP A 156 2.98 13.61 16.82
C TRP A 156 3.39 13.52 18.30
N PHE A 157 3.98 12.42 18.72
CA PHE A 157 4.65 12.22 20.00
C PHE A 157 6.00 11.54 19.79
N PRO A 158 6.93 11.59 20.79
CA PRO A 158 8.26 11.00 20.63
C PRO A 158 8.19 9.50 20.39
N VAL A 159 8.55 9.03 19.19
CA VAL A 159 8.49 7.63 18.75
C VAL A 159 9.90 7.05 18.63
N SER A 160 10.07 5.78 18.94
CA SER A 160 11.28 5.01 18.64
C SER A 160 10.87 3.67 18.05
N GLY A 161 11.47 3.31 16.89
CA GLY A 161 11.16 2.04 16.23
C GLY A 161 9.70 1.99 15.74
N PHE A 162 9.31 2.95 14.91
CA PHE A 162 7.97 3.03 14.33
C PHE A 162 7.49 1.68 13.78
N GLY A 163 6.30 1.24 14.23
CA GLY A 163 5.66 0.00 13.80
C GLY A 163 6.31 -1.31 14.29
N LEU A 164 7.49 -1.24 14.94
CA LEU A 164 8.23 -2.42 15.40
C LEU A 164 8.12 -2.62 16.93
N ASN A 165 8.08 -1.53 17.70
CA ASN A 165 8.04 -1.57 19.16
C ASN A 165 6.62 -1.42 19.66
N ARG A 166 6.11 -2.46 20.32
CA ARG A 166 4.81 -2.45 21.00
C ARG A 166 4.92 -1.79 22.35
N PHE A 167 3.94 -0.97 22.70
CA PHE A 167 3.91 -0.25 23.98
C PHE A 167 2.50 -0.21 24.59
N THR A 168 2.43 0.01 25.89
CA THR A 168 1.19 0.39 26.60
C THR A 168 1.04 1.90 26.59
N SER A 169 -0.20 2.41 26.75
CA SER A 169 -0.38 3.85 26.82
C SER A 169 -1.60 4.29 27.61
N THR A 170 -1.51 5.51 28.14
CA THR A 170 -2.63 6.34 28.57
C THR A 170 -2.55 7.65 27.80
N ILE A 171 -3.48 7.88 26.88
CA ILE A 171 -3.51 9.06 26.02
C ILE A 171 -4.76 9.86 26.35
N SER A 172 -4.58 11.08 26.88
CA SER A 172 -5.65 12.04 27.18
C SER A 172 -5.62 13.18 26.16
N VAL A 173 -6.74 13.38 25.48
CA VAL A 173 -6.87 14.41 24.45
C VAL A 173 -7.99 15.38 24.84
N THR A 174 -7.66 16.64 25.01
CA THR A 174 -8.59 17.72 25.32
C THR A 174 -8.93 18.48 24.04
N VAL A 175 -10.22 18.58 23.72
CA VAL A 175 -10.76 19.25 22.52
C VAL A 175 -11.93 20.16 22.89
N PRO A 176 -12.39 21.05 22.01
CA PRO A 176 -13.69 21.75 22.14
C PRO A 176 -14.82 20.73 22.38
N ALA A 177 -15.74 21.05 23.31
CA ALA A 177 -16.75 20.11 23.81
C ALA A 177 -17.72 19.54 22.75
N HIS A 178 -17.84 20.20 21.59
CA HIS A 178 -18.66 19.77 20.46
C HIS A 178 -18.00 18.69 19.59
N MET A 179 -16.70 18.42 19.77
CA MET A 179 -15.98 17.37 19.04
C MET A 179 -16.04 16.04 19.77
N LEU A 180 -16.13 14.95 19.02
CA LEU A 180 -15.87 13.59 19.48
C LEU A 180 -14.42 13.22 19.21
N VAL A 181 -13.83 12.39 20.06
CA VAL A 181 -12.48 11.87 19.86
C VAL A 181 -12.53 10.35 19.79
N ILE A 182 -11.86 9.79 18.79
CA ILE A 182 -11.73 8.37 18.55
C ILE A 182 -10.27 7.98 18.70
N GLY A 183 -10.01 6.91 19.46
CA GLY A 183 -8.68 6.37 19.73
C GLY A 183 -8.75 4.90 20.11
N SER A 184 -7.59 4.28 20.28
CA SER A 184 -7.45 2.86 20.63
C SER A 184 -7.51 2.61 22.13
N GLY A 185 -8.18 1.54 22.57
CA GLY A 185 -8.24 1.10 23.94
C GLY A 185 -9.51 1.51 24.69
N LYS A 186 -9.51 1.32 26.02
CA LYS A 186 -10.67 1.65 26.87
C LYS A 186 -10.81 3.17 27.01
N MET A 187 -11.92 3.69 26.50
CA MET A 187 -12.21 5.12 26.53
C MET A 187 -12.98 5.52 27.79
N SER A 188 -12.64 6.68 28.35
CA SER A 188 -13.42 7.45 29.32
C SER A 188 -13.42 8.91 28.92
N ALA A 189 -14.48 9.62 29.23
CA ALA A 189 -14.59 11.06 28.95
C ALA A 189 -14.96 11.82 30.22
N SER A 190 -14.34 12.99 30.39
CA SER A 190 -14.67 13.93 31.48
C SER A 190 -14.81 15.33 30.91
N GLU A 191 -15.78 16.09 31.43
CA GLU A 191 -15.84 17.52 31.14
C GLU A 191 -14.62 18.18 31.81
N ALA A 192 -13.90 19.00 31.04
CA ALA A 192 -12.81 19.76 31.62
C ALA A 192 -13.38 20.80 32.58
N ALA A 193 -12.80 20.90 33.77
CA ALA A 193 -13.14 21.96 34.70
C ALA A 193 -12.94 23.32 34.01
N ALA A 194 -13.96 24.18 34.08
CA ALA A 194 -13.91 25.52 33.51
C ALA A 194 -12.58 26.20 33.90
N SER A 195 -11.84 26.67 32.90
CA SER A 195 -10.55 27.34 33.11
C SER A 195 -10.74 28.52 34.10
N LYS A 196 -9.98 28.49 35.20
CA LYS A 196 -9.99 29.56 36.22
C LYS A 196 -9.29 30.86 35.79
N LYS A 197 -9.01 31.06 34.49
CA LYS A 197 -8.41 32.31 34.00
C LYS A 197 -9.53 33.34 33.75
N PRO A 198 -9.58 34.42 34.52
CA PRO A 198 -10.54 35.51 34.26
C PRO A 198 -10.08 36.24 32.99
N ASN A 199 -10.89 36.26 31.95
CA ASN A 199 -10.76 37.03 30.71
C ASN A 199 -10.48 36.24 29.41
N ALA A 200 -10.66 34.95 29.37
CA ALA A 200 -10.73 34.26 28.08
C ALA A 200 -12.18 33.84 27.79
N SER A 201 -12.71 34.18 26.61
CA SER A 201 -13.88 33.53 26.02
C SER A 201 -13.49 32.07 25.71
N VAL A 202 -13.34 31.25 26.75
CA VAL A 202 -12.90 29.85 26.60
C VAL A 202 -14.14 29.05 26.29
N LEU A 203 -14.20 28.54 25.06
CA LEU A 203 -15.19 27.54 24.67
C LEU A 203 -15.07 26.34 25.64
N PRO A 204 -16.20 25.74 26.04
CA PRO A 204 -16.13 24.55 26.90
C PRO A 204 -15.34 23.47 26.21
N THR A 205 -14.47 22.79 26.95
CA THR A 205 -13.62 21.70 26.48
C THR A 205 -14.03 20.37 27.14
N LYS A 206 -13.65 19.28 26.50
CA LYS A 206 -13.87 17.92 26.98
C LYS A 206 -12.59 17.11 26.79
N THR A 207 -12.25 16.31 27.80
CA THR A 207 -11.07 15.44 27.74
C THR A 207 -11.52 14.00 27.57
N PHE A 208 -10.95 13.32 26.55
CA PHE A 208 -11.12 11.91 26.28
C PHE A 208 -9.82 11.19 26.65
N THR A 209 -9.92 10.17 27.46
CA THR A 209 -8.76 9.36 27.89
C THR A 209 -8.91 7.94 27.35
N PHE A 210 -7.88 7.48 26.67
CA PHE A 210 -7.78 6.14 26.10
C PHE A 210 -6.68 5.36 26.84
N VAL A 211 -7.01 4.18 27.34
CA VAL A 211 -6.08 3.34 28.08
C VAL A 211 -5.89 2.01 27.36
N SER A 212 -4.67 1.77 26.89
CA SER A 212 -4.23 0.53 26.26
C SER A 212 -3.30 -0.22 27.23
N THR A 213 -3.84 -1.25 27.88
CA THR A 213 -3.09 -2.03 28.91
C THR A 213 -2.29 -3.19 28.31
N LYS A 214 -2.59 -3.59 27.09
CA LYS A 214 -1.83 -4.61 26.35
C LYS A 214 -0.90 -3.91 25.35
N PRO A 215 0.38 -4.33 25.28
CA PRO A 215 1.31 -3.73 24.29
C PRO A 215 0.81 -3.87 22.86
N SER A 216 0.67 -2.73 22.17
CA SER A 216 0.24 -2.62 20.79
C SER A 216 0.81 -1.31 20.18
N PHE A 217 0.12 -0.70 19.21
CA PHE A 217 0.49 0.56 18.57
C PHE A 217 -0.59 1.65 18.74
N PRO A 218 -1.08 1.93 19.95
CA PRO A 218 -2.12 2.92 20.19
C PRO A 218 -1.53 4.33 20.11
N GLY A 219 -1.61 4.97 18.98
CA GLY A 219 -1.08 6.32 18.78
C GLY A 219 -1.83 7.12 17.74
N THR A 220 -2.89 6.53 17.18
CA THR A 220 -3.75 7.20 16.22
C THR A 220 -4.96 7.80 16.95
N ILE A 221 -5.18 9.10 16.76
CA ILE A 221 -6.29 9.87 17.29
C ILE A 221 -7.00 10.57 16.14
N VAL A 222 -8.32 10.48 16.09
CA VAL A 222 -9.17 11.26 15.18
C VAL A 222 -10.19 12.03 16.00
N ALA A 223 -10.28 13.33 15.81
CA ALA A 223 -11.25 14.18 16.50
C ALA A 223 -12.05 14.97 15.47
N GLY A 224 -13.36 15.13 15.70
CA GLY A 224 -14.19 15.87 14.75
C GLY A 224 -15.66 15.96 15.12
N ILE A 225 -16.42 16.57 14.23
CA ILE A 225 -17.87 16.67 14.33
C ILE A 225 -18.49 15.47 13.63
N PHE A 226 -18.63 14.37 14.38
CA PHE A 226 -19.16 13.11 13.88
C PHE A 226 -20.56 12.82 14.42
N GLN A 227 -21.31 12.02 13.68
CA GLN A 227 -22.48 11.31 14.17
C GLN A 227 -22.12 9.82 14.33
N GLU A 228 -22.37 9.30 15.51
CA GLU A 228 -22.07 7.92 15.85
C GLU A 228 -23.26 7.00 15.53
N TYR A 229 -22.96 5.89 14.85
CA TYR A 229 -23.87 4.76 14.66
C TYR A 229 -23.25 3.52 15.34
N LYS A 230 -24.01 2.86 16.22
CA LYS A 230 -23.55 1.70 17.01
C LYS A 230 -24.23 0.43 16.56
N SER A 231 -23.49 -0.67 16.59
CA SER A 231 -24.02 -2.02 16.40
C SER A 231 -23.27 -3.00 17.29
N ASP A 232 -23.98 -3.97 17.81
CA ASP A 232 -23.46 -5.12 18.57
C ASP A 232 -23.70 -6.44 17.83
N GLU A 233 -23.88 -6.38 16.51
CA GLU A 233 -24.09 -7.55 15.67
C GLU A 233 -22.89 -8.51 15.72
N ALA A 234 -23.17 -9.81 15.67
CA ALA A 234 -22.19 -10.89 15.70
C ALA A 234 -21.24 -10.86 16.92
N GLY A 235 -21.63 -10.21 18.01
CA GLY A 235 -20.81 -10.08 19.22
C GLY A 235 -19.65 -9.09 19.11
N MET A 236 -19.71 -8.19 18.13
CA MET A 236 -18.77 -7.11 17.94
C MET A 236 -19.29 -5.81 18.52
N ASP A 237 -18.42 -5.04 19.17
CA ASP A 237 -18.67 -3.65 19.60
C ASP A 237 -18.24 -2.71 18.47
N LEU A 238 -19.13 -2.53 17.47
CA LEU A 238 -18.85 -1.77 16.26
C LEU A 238 -19.44 -0.37 16.32
N HIS A 239 -18.61 0.63 16.10
CA HIS A 239 -18.98 2.04 16.03
C HIS A 239 -18.59 2.64 14.69
N VAL A 240 -19.52 3.33 14.03
CA VAL A 240 -19.25 4.08 12.80
C VAL A 240 -19.38 5.57 13.08
N PHE A 241 -18.31 6.33 12.84
CA PHE A 241 -18.21 7.77 13.06
C PHE A 241 -18.09 8.48 11.72
N PHE A 242 -19.22 8.87 11.15
CA PHE A 242 -19.27 9.61 9.89
C PHE A 242 -19.69 11.07 10.12
N LYS A 243 -19.26 11.95 9.22
CA LYS A 243 -19.76 13.31 9.18
C LYS A 243 -21.27 13.31 8.86
N PRO A 244 -22.02 14.37 9.22
CA PRO A 244 -23.45 14.41 8.97
C PRO A 244 -23.86 14.12 7.53
N THR A 245 -23.04 14.48 6.56
CA THR A 245 -23.27 14.24 5.11
C THR A 245 -23.24 12.77 4.73
N HIS A 246 -22.42 11.95 5.38
CA HIS A 246 -22.25 10.52 5.10
C HIS A 246 -22.94 9.62 6.13
N GLN A 247 -23.47 10.19 7.21
CA GLN A 247 -24.13 9.44 8.27
C GLN A 247 -25.28 8.51 7.75
N PRO A 248 -26.09 8.88 6.74
CA PRO A 248 -27.10 7.96 6.21
C PRO A 248 -26.54 6.65 5.62
N LEU A 249 -25.24 6.61 5.31
CA LEU A 249 -24.56 5.44 4.77
C LEU A 249 -24.00 4.52 5.89
N ALA A 250 -23.95 4.99 7.14
CA ALA A 250 -23.37 4.24 8.26
C ALA A 250 -23.96 2.82 8.44
N PRO A 251 -25.28 2.57 8.30
CA PRO A 251 -25.81 1.21 8.40
C PRO A 251 -25.23 0.24 7.36
N ALA A 252 -25.05 0.69 6.10
CA ALA A 252 -24.50 -0.15 5.04
C ALA A 252 -23.03 -0.49 5.30
N TYR A 253 -22.24 0.49 5.75
CA TYR A 253 -20.84 0.29 6.14
C TYR A 253 -20.72 -0.61 7.37
N THR A 254 -21.64 -0.50 8.33
CA THR A 254 -21.71 -1.40 9.49
C THR A 254 -21.93 -2.85 9.05
N THR A 255 -22.93 -3.11 8.21
CA THR A 255 -23.21 -4.46 7.70
C THR A 255 -21.98 -5.03 6.98
N THR A 256 -21.33 -4.23 6.13
CA THR A 256 -20.12 -4.66 5.41
C THR A 256 -18.99 -4.97 6.39
N ALA A 257 -18.72 -4.10 7.36
CA ALA A 257 -17.68 -4.33 8.36
C ALA A 257 -17.91 -5.61 9.18
N VAL A 258 -19.15 -5.89 9.57
CA VAL A 258 -19.51 -7.15 10.27
C VAL A 258 -19.23 -8.37 9.39
N GLN A 259 -19.57 -8.31 8.10
CA GLN A 259 -19.33 -9.41 7.17
C GLN A 259 -17.83 -9.68 7.00
N GLU A 260 -17.03 -8.63 6.79
CA GLU A 260 -15.58 -8.71 6.63
C GLU A 260 -14.89 -9.23 7.89
N PHE A 261 -15.24 -8.68 9.02
CA PHE A 261 -14.66 -9.07 10.30
C PHE A 261 -14.99 -10.54 10.63
N THR A 262 -16.25 -10.96 10.40
CA THR A 262 -16.70 -12.36 10.58
C THR A 262 -15.95 -13.30 9.64
N TYR A 263 -15.74 -12.89 8.40
CA TYR A 263 -14.98 -13.66 7.42
C TYR A 263 -13.54 -13.89 7.92
N TYR A 264 -12.86 -12.84 8.39
CA TYR A 264 -11.50 -12.96 8.89
C TYR A 264 -11.42 -13.76 10.21
N ILE A 265 -12.40 -13.65 11.11
CA ILE A 265 -12.48 -14.53 12.27
C ILE A 265 -12.56 -16.00 11.82
N THR A 266 -13.31 -16.29 10.76
CA THR A 266 -13.44 -17.65 10.23
C THR A 266 -12.10 -18.16 9.67
N LEU A 267 -11.30 -17.31 9.07
CA LEU A 267 -9.99 -17.68 8.53
C LEU A 267 -8.90 -17.72 9.60
N TYR A 268 -8.77 -16.68 10.40
CA TYR A 268 -7.59 -16.42 11.23
C TYR A 268 -7.83 -16.61 12.73
N GLY A 269 -9.07 -16.77 13.17
CA GLY A 269 -9.45 -16.79 14.59
C GLY A 269 -9.73 -15.38 15.14
N LEU A 270 -9.94 -15.28 16.45
CA LEU A 270 -10.31 -14.01 17.09
C LEU A 270 -9.15 -12.99 17.05
N PRO A 271 -9.46 -11.73 16.74
CA PRO A 271 -8.47 -10.64 16.83
C PRO A 271 -8.21 -10.25 18.30
N PRO A 272 -7.23 -9.36 18.55
CA PRO A 272 -6.91 -8.89 19.91
C PRO A 272 -8.07 -8.18 20.62
N SER A 273 -8.97 -7.55 19.86
CA SER A 273 -10.15 -6.82 20.33
C SER A 273 -11.34 -7.12 19.44
N GLN A 274 -12.53 -7.23 20.01
CA GLN A 274 -13.80 -7.32 19.28
C GLN A 274 -14.45 -5.94 19.06
N LYS A 275 -13.79 -4.87 19.52
CA LYS A 275 -14.18 -3.49 19.26
C LYS A 275 -13.58 -3.02 17.96
N LEU A 276 -14.38 -2.33 17.13
CA LEU A 276 -13.92 -1.67 15.91
C LEU A 276 -14.61 -0.32 15.74
N ASN A 277 -13.82 0.71 15.46
CA ASN A 277 -14.30 2.04 15.10
C ASN A 277 -14.04 2.26 13.61
N VAL A 278 -15.08 2.40 12.81
CA VAL A 278 -14.99 2.85 11.41
C VAL A 278 -15.12 4.37 11.40
N VAL A 279 -14.12 5.08 10.92
CA VAL A 279 -14.03 6.55 11.06
C VAL A 279 -13.84 7.22 9.71
N GLU A 280 -14.63 8.27 9.45
CA GLU A 280 -14.42 9.13 8.29
C GLU A 280 -13.21 10.05 8.47
N LEU A 281 -12.30 10.03 7.49
CA LEU A 281 -11.12 10.90 7.42
C LEU A 281 -11.31 11.99 6.36
N PRO A 282 -10.58 13.12 6.43
CA PRO A 282 -10.56 14.10 5.33
C PRO A 282 -10.09 13.51 4.01
N GLY A 283 -10.48 14.16 2.89
CA GLY A 283 -10.13 13.68 1.55
C GLY A 283 -8.72 14.03 1.07
N ASP A 284 -7.97 14.80 1.85
CA ASP A 284 -6.61 15.26 1.54
C ASP A 284 -5.53 14.54 2.37
N THR A 285 -5.83 13.34 2.83
CA THR A 285 -4.94 12.42 3.52
C THR A 285 -4.93 11.05 2.81
N LEU A 286 -4.60 9.98 3.54
CA LEU A 286 -4.63 8.62 3.04
C LEU A 286 -6.04 8.19 2.61
N PRO A 287 -6.21 7.37 1.54
CA PRO A 287 -7.52 6.85 1.14
C PRO A 287 -8.15 5.97 2.22
N TYR A 288 -7.34 5.31 3.02
CA TYR A 288 -7.70 4.61 4.25
C TYR A 288 -6.54 4.65 5.25
N ALA A 289 -6.83 4.40 6.52
CA ALA A 289 -5.84 4.26 7.57
C ALA A 289 -6.29 3.20 8.57
N TRP A 290 -5.35 2.61 9.26
CA TRP A 290 -5.62 1.62 10.30
C TRP A 290 -4.84 1.89 11.59
N ALA A 291 -5.41 1.45 12.68
CA ALA A 291 -4.76 1.41 14.00
C ALA A 291 -5.48 0.33 14.84
N PRO A 292 -4.95 -0.04 16.00
CA PRO A 292 -5.70 -0.93 16.88
C PRO A 292 -7.12 -0.42 17.11
N GLU A 293 -8.13 -1.26 16.81
CA GLU A 293 -9.56 -0.94 16.92
C GLU A 293 -10.08 0.18 15.99
N ILE A 294 -9.30 0.59 14.98
CA ILE A 294 -9.68 1.68 14.06
C ILE A 294 -9.50 1.24 12.61
N ALA A 295 -10.53 1.48 11.81
CA ALA A 295 -10.52 1.45 10.34
C ALA A 295 -10.98 2.82 9.84
N GLY A 296 -10.06 3.64 9.33
CA GLY A 296 -10.34 4.96 8.79
C GLY A 296 -10.54 4.93 7.28
N LEU A 297 -11.54 5.64 6.77
CA LEU A 297 -11.82 5.78 5.34
C LEU A 297 -11.88 7.26 4.97
N ALA A 298 -11.19 7.68 3.90
CA ALA A 298 -11.31 9.03 3.40
C ALA A 298 -12.76 9.33 2.94
N GLY A 299 -13.26 10.53 3.24
CA GLY A 299 -14.62 10.93 2.87
C GLY A 299 -14.99 10.68 1.39
N PRO A 300 -14.13 11.01 0.41
CA PRO A 300 -14.40 10.71 -0.99
C PRO A 300 -14.53 9.22 -1.32
N SER A 301 -14.01 8.34 -0.46
CA SER A 301 -14.14 6.87 -0.60
C SER A 301 -15.44 6.34 0.01
N ILE A 302 -16.18 7.16 0.75
CA ILE A 302 -17.46 6.80 1.37
C ILE A 302 -18.58 7.13 0.38
N THR A 303 -19.12 6.12 -0.27
CA THR A 303 -20.11 6.23 -1.34
C THR A 303 -21.33 5.34 -1.06
N GLU A 304 -22.45 5.58 -1.77
CA GLU A 304 -23.67 4.76 -1.66
C GLU A 304 -23.40 3.27 -1.91
N LYS A 305 -22.55 2.95 -2.88
CA LYS A 305 -22.01 1.62 -3.04
C LYS A 305 -20.80 1.50 -2.12
N THR A 306 -20.95 0.77 -1.04
CA THR A 306 -19.88 0.57 -0.04
C THR A 306 -18.57 0.20 -0.69
N ASN A 307 -17.52 0.95 -0.38
CA ASN A 307 -16.16 0.63 -0.82
C ASN A 307 -15.58 -0.48 0.09
N TYR A 308 -16.10 -1.69 -0.10
CA TYR A 308 -15.75 -2.85 0.73
C TYR A 308 -14.27 -3.26 0.60
N ARG A 309 -13.60 -2.96 -0.52
CA ARG A 309 -12.19 -3.33 -0.69
C ARG A 309 -11.27 -2.55 0.27
N LEU A 310 -11.42 -1.22 0.33
CA LEU A 310 -10.63 -0.40 1.26
C LEU A 310 -10.96 -0.72 2.73
N LEU A 311 -12.23 -1.00 3.02
CA LEU A 311 -12.65 -1.37 4.37
C LEU A 311 -12.10 -2.73 4.77
N ALA A 312 -12.14 -3.73 3.88
CA ALA A 312 -11.60 -5.06 4.10
C ALA A 312 -10.11 -5.06 4.40
N ASP A 313 -9.32 -4.24 3.66
CA ASP A 313 -7.89 -4.09 3.90
C ASP A 313 -7.63 -3.44 5.28
N ALA A 314 -8.31 -2.34 5.60
CA ALA A 314 -8.20 -1.67 6.90
C ALA A 314 -8.59 -2.59 8.08
N ILE A 315 -9.60 -3.44 7.91
CA ILE A 315 -10.04 -4.42 8.92
C ILE A 315 -9.04 -5.57 9.03
N ALA A 316 -8.48 -6.08 7.92
CA ALA A 316 -7.50 -7.15 7.94
C ALA A 316 -6.26 -6.80 8.77
N HIS A 317 -5.92 -5.53 8.84
CA HIS A 317 -4.84 -5.02 9.71
C HIS A 317 -5.07 -5.25 11.20
N GLN A 318 -6.27 -5.60 11.67
CA GLN A 318 -6.49 -6.00 13.06
C GLN A 318 -5.79 -7.34 13.37
N TRP A 319 -5.57 -8.20 12.37
CA TRP A 319 -4.73 -9.41 12.46
C TRP A 319 -3.29 -9.12 12.06
N TRP A 320 -3.07 -8.44 10.93
CA TRP A 320 -1.78 -8.21 10.28
C TRP A 320 -1.30 -6.78 10.51
N GLY A 321 -0.30 -6.61 11.36
CA GLY A 321 0.15 -5.31 11.87
C GLY A 321 -0.26 -5.07 13.31
N VAL A 322 -1.53 -5.23 13.68
CA VAL A 322 -2.00 -5.06 15.08
C VAL A 322 -1.75 -6.31 15.92
N SER A 323 -2.28 -7.47 15.53
CA SER A 323 -2.10 -8.72 16.27
C SER A 323 -0.71 -9.31 16.04
N VAL A 324 -0.38 -9.59 14.80
CA VAL A 324 0.95 -10.03 14.38
C VAL A 324 1.65 -8.84 13.74
N SER A 325 2.74 -8.37 14.33
CA SER A 325 3.50 -7.24 13.78
C SER A 325 4.85 -7.70 13.23
N PRO A 326 5.46 -6.97 12.28
CA PRO A 326 6.79 -7.29 11.79
C PRO A 326 7.85 -7.19 12.90
N ALA A 327 8.85 -8.08 12.87
CA ALA A 327 10.00 -8.05 13.78
C ALA A 327 11.07 -7.04 13.32
N SER A 328 11.13 -6.78 12.02
CA SER A 328 12.05 -5.83 11.41
C SER A 328 11.40 -5.12 10.20
N LYS A 329 12.09 -4.14 9.62
CA LYS A 329 11.62 -3.50 8.39
C LYS A 329 11.55 -4.46 7.19
N ASP A 330 12.42 -5.47 7.15
CA ASP A 330 12.40 -6.49 6.09
C ASP A 330 11.21 -7.44 6.22
N ASP A 331 10.61 -7.52 7.41
CA ASP A 331 9.43 -8.33 7.68
C ASP A 331 8.10 -7.57 7.46
N TRP A 332 8.14 -6.31 7.01
CA TRP A 332 6.97 -5.43 6.93
C TRP A 332 5.85 -5.98 6.06
N TRP A 333 6.19 -6.77 5.06
CA TRP A 333 5.24 -7.46 4.20
C TRP A 333 4.29 -8.41 4.95
N LEU A 334 4.67 -8.88 6.16
CA LEU A 334 3.80 -9.65 7.07
C LEU A 334 2.62 -8.82 7.60
N SER A 335 2.69 -7.49 7.49
CA SER A 335 1.58 -6.58 7.75
C SER A 335 0.84 -6.24 6.45
N ASP A 336 1.48 -5.50 5.57
CA ASP A 336 0.82 -4.87 4.44
C ASP A 336 0.47 -5.88 3.33
N GLY A 337 1.37 -6.83 3.03
CA GLY A 337 1.11 -7.89 2.06
C GLY A 337 0.04 -8.88 2.52
N PHE A 338 0.02 -9.19 3.81
CA PHE A 338 -0.98 -10.08 4.40
C PHE A 338 -2.37 -9.44 4.42
N SER A 339 -2.46 -8.14 4.76
CA SER A 339 -3.73 -7.40 4.73
C SER A 339 -4.25 -7.27 3.29
N ARG A 340 -3.38 -6.92 2.36
CA ARG A 340 -3.71 -6.79 0.95
C ARG A 340 -4.21 -8.11 0.34
N TYR A 341 -3.59 -9.24 0.69
CA TYR A 341 -4.07 -10.54 0.20
C TYR A 341 -5.35 -10.98 0.92
N SER A 342 -5.52 -10.63 2.19
CA SER A 342 -6.78 -10.85 2.92
C SER A 342 -7.95 -10.10 2.27
N GLU A 343 -7.73 -8.86 1.83
CA GLU A 343 -8.70 -8.10 1.02
C GLU A 343 -9.04 -8.86 -0.26
N ALA A 344 -8.04 -9.37 -1.01
CA ALA A 344 -8.27 -10.12 -2.23
C ALA A 344 -9.06 -11.42 -1.98
N MET A 345 -8.81 -12.13 -0.87
CA MET A 345 -9.58 -13.30 -0.47
C MET A 345 -11.03 -12.94 -0.10
N TYR A 346 -11.27 -11.80 0.54
CA TYR A 346 -12.63 -11.32 0.80
C TYR A 346 -13.33 -10.95 -0.51
N VAL A 347 -12.64 -10.30 -1.45
CA VAL A 347 -13.17 -10.01 -2.79
C VAL A 347 -13.58 -11.31 -3.51
N GLU A 348 -12.77 -12.37 -3.41
CA GLU A 348 -13.13 -13.70 -3.94
C GLU A 348 -14.43 -14.22 -3.31
N SER A 349 -14.57 -14.10 -2.00
CA SER A 349 -15.80 -14.51 -1.28
C SER A 349 -17.03 -13.71 -1.68
N ALA A 350 -16.87 -12.41 -1.92
CA ALA A 350 -17.98 -11.49 -2.22
C ALA A 350 -18.36 -11.43 -3.71
N ALA A 351 -17.36 -11.51 -4.62
CA ALA A 351 -17.52 -11.32 -6.06
C ALA A 351 -17.09 -12.54 -6.90
N GLY A 352 -16.68 -13.63 -6.26
CA GLY A 352 -16.25 -14.87 -6.92
C GLY A 352 -14.89 -14.77 -7.60
N ALA A 353 -14.57 -15.78 -8.41
CA ALA A 353 -13.27 -15.90 -9.08
C ALA A 353 -12.92 -14.70 -9.97
N ALA A 354 -13.90 -14.05 -10.58
CA ALA A 354 -13.66 -12.87 -11.41
C ALA A 354 -13.16 -11.65 -10.59
N GLY A 355 -13.67 -11.50 -9.36
CA GLY A 355 -13.18 -10.48 -8.44
C GLY A 355 -11.75 -10.75 -8.00
N LEU A 356 -11.41 -11.99 -7.68
CA LEU A 356 -10.03 -12.37 -7.36
C LEU A 356 -9.10 -12.13 -8.55
N GLU A 357 -9.50 -12.50 -9.76
CA GLU A 357 -8.69 -12.30 -10.97
C GLU A 357 -8.34 -10.82 -11.17
N GLU A 358 -9.30 -9.91 -10.98
CA GLU A 358 -9.05 -8.48 -11.04
C GLU A 358 -8.06 -8.02 -9.95
N ALA A 359 -8.26 -8.45 -8.70
CA ALA A 359 -7.36 -8.12 -7.60
C ALA A 359 -5.94 -8.64 -7.84
N VAL A 360 -5.79 -9.87 -8.36
CA VAL A 360 -4.49 -10.46 -8.68
C VAL A 360 -3.78 -9.71 -9.82
N LYS A 361 -4.52 -9.26 -10.84
CA LYS A 361 -3.95 -8.41 -11.91
C LYS A 361 -3.43 -7.09 -11.36
N ASP A 362 -4.19 -6.43 -10.48
CA ASP A 362 -3.75 -5.19 -9.84
C ASP A 362 -2.50 -5.41 -8.99
N MET A 363 -2.48 -6.45 -8.13
CA MET A 363 -1.33 -6.82 -7.31
C MET A 363 -0.10 -7.18 -8.17
N SER A 364 -0.28 -7.86 -9.30
CA SER A 364 0.82 -8.20 -10.21
C SER A 364 1.50 -6.96 -10.80
N VAL A 365 0.70 -5.95 -11.17
CA VAL A 365 1.19 -4.66 -11.66
C VAL A 365 1.96 -3.93 -10.56
N GLY A 366 1.38 -3.81 -9.36
CA GLY A 366 2.03 -3.19 -8.21
C GLY A 366 3.33 -3.90 -7.85
N ALA A 367 3.32 -5.24 -7.76
CA ALA A 367 4.47 -6.06 -7.41
C ALA A 367 5.69 -5.85 -8.31
N LEU A 368 5.47 -5.63 -9.62
CA LEU A 368 6.54 -5.50 -10.60
C LEU A 368 6.83 -4.04 -11.00
N ALA A 369 6.04 -3.08 -10.53
CA ALA A 369 6.27 -1.67 -10.84
C ALA A 369 7.62 -1.16 -10.32
N TYR A 370 8.01 -1.60 -9.13
CA TYR A 370 9.23 -1.15 -8.44
C TYR A 370 10.05 -2.31 -7.87
N ASP A 371 10.05 -3.46 -8.53
CA ASP A 371 10.79 -4.65 -8.08
C ASP A 371 12.30 -4.51 -8.32
N THR A 372 12.92 -3.56 -7.62
CA THR A 372 14.33 -3.16 -7.80
C THR A 372 15.28 -3.77 -6.78
N VAL A 373 14.75 -4.21 -5.64
CA VAL A 373 15.50 -4.90 -4.58
C VAL A 373 14.72 -6.12 -4.09
N PRO A 374 15.38 -7.16 -3.57
CA PRO A 374 14.70 -8.29 -2.94
C PRO A 374 13.81 -7.84 -1.77
N LEU A 375 12.65 -8.47 -1.60
CA LEU A 375 11.75 -8.15 -0.50
C LEU A 375 12.40 -8.38 0.88
N SER A 376 13.26 -9.42 0.99
CA SER A 376 14.08 -9.68 2.20
C SER A 376 15.13 -8.59 2.49
N SER A 377 15.23 -7.57 1.67
CA SER A 377 16.13 -6.41 1.84
C SER A 377 15.38 -5.08 1.66
N ALA A 378 14.07 -5.09 1.83
CA ALA A 378 13.23 -3.90 1.68
C ALA A 378 13.60 -2.77 2.66
N SER A 379 14.23 -3.09 3.79
CA SER A 379 14.74 -2.10 4.77
C SER A 379 15.72 -1.09 4.19
N LYS A 380 16.29 -1.36 2.99
CA LYS A 380 17.14 -0.41 2.25
C LYS A 380 16.36 0.76 1.65
N LEU A 381 15.05 0.64 1.56
CA LEU A 381 14.14 1.67 1.07
C LEU A 381 13.49 2.42 2.24
N ASP A 382 13.03 3.64 1.98
CA ASP A 382 12.19 4.35 2.92
C ASP A 382 10.81 3.65 3.01
N ILE A 383 10.31 3.38 4.22
CA ILE A 383 9.05 2.67 4.44
C ILE A 383 7.82 3.40 3.87
N PHE A 384 7.94 4.68 3.62
CA PHE A 384 6.88 5.50 3.02
C PHE A 384 7.09 5.72 1.52
N SER A 385 8.18 5.20 0.94
CA SER A 385 8.40 5.31 -0.51
C SER A 385 7.44 4.43 -1.30
N THR A 386 7.14 4.84 -2.52
CA THR A 386 6.30 4.06 -3.44
C THR A 386 6.93 2.70 -3.74
N GLU A 387 8.25 2.64 -3.81
CA GLU A 387 9.02 1.43 -4.02
C GLU A 387 8.84 0.43 -2.87
N PHE A 388 8.96 0.90 -1.63
CA PHE A 388 8.76 0.06 -0.46
C PHE A 388 7.33 -0.46 -0.39
N GLN A 389 6.34 0.42 -0.59
CA GLN A 389 4.92 0.05 -0.57
C GLN A 389 4.58 -0.97 -1.67
N SER A 390 5.11 -0.80 -2.87
CA SER A 390 4.97 -1.76 -3.97
C SER A 390 5.47 -3.16 -3.58
N LEU A 391 6.64 -3.23 -2.92
CA LEU A 391 7.22 -4.50 -2.49
C LEU A 391 6.50 -5.11 -1.30
N ALA A 392 6.31 -4.32 -0.23
CA ALA A 392 5.71 -4.84 1.00
C ALA A 392 4.25 -5.23 0.80
N THR A 393 3.46 -4.42 0.09
CA THR A 393 2.03 -4.62 -0.10
C THR A 393 1.75 -5.58 -1.26
N ASP A 394 2.05 -5.18 -2.50
CA ASP A 394 1.60 -5.95 -3.67
C ASP A 394 2.46 -7.19 -3.95
N LYS A 395 3.80 -7.09 -3.87
CA LYS A 395 4.66 -8.27 -4.04
C LYS A 395 4.48 -9.25 -2.88
N GLY A 396 4.35 -8.75 -1.64
CA GLY A 396 4.02 -9.56 -0.47
C GLY A 396 2.70 -10.31 -0.65
N ALA A 397 1.64 -9.64 -1.13
CA ALA A 397 0.36 -10.25 -1.43
C ALA A 397 0.44 -11.31 -2.54
N MET A 398 1.20 -11.05 -3.61
CA MET A 398 1.42 -12.02 -4.69
C MET A 398 2.18 -13.26 -4.22
N ILE A 399 3.13 -13.11 -3.28
CA ILE A 399 3.81 -14.26 -2.67
C ILE A 399 2.82 -15.15 -1.92
N LEU A 400 1.88 -14.56 -1.16
CA LEU A 400 0.82 -15.32 -0.48
C LEU A 400 -0.13 -16.00 -1.48
N HIS A 401 -0.49 -15.31 -2.56
CA HIS A 401 -1.31 -15.89 -3.63
C HIS A 401 -0.64 -17.13 -4.27
N MET A 402 0.64 -17.01 -4.60
CA MET A 402 1.42 -18.12 -5.13
C MET A 402 1.62 -19.24 -4.09
N LEU A 403 1.79 -18.89 -2.81
CA LEU A 403 1.92 -19.88 -1.75
C LEU A 403 0.61 -20.68 -1.57
N ARG A 404 -0.55 -20.01 -1.64
CA ARG A 404 -1.87 -20.66 -1.62
C ARG A 404 -1.99 -21.67 -2.77
N TRP A 405 -1.53 -21.32 -3.97
CA TRP A 405 -1.48 -22.23 -5.12
C TRP A 405 -0.56 -23.43 -4.88
N VAL A 406 0.61 -23.22 -4.25
CA VAL A 406 1.59 -24.29 -3.94
C VAL A 406 1.05 -25.25 -2.88
N LEU A 407 0.53 -24.71 -1.78
CA LEU A 407 0.06 -25.49 -0.63
C LEU A 407 -1.30 -26.16 -0.89
N GLY A 408 -2.15 -25.54 -1.70
CA GLY A 408 -3.58 -25.81 -1.79
C GLY A 408 -4.36 -25.16 -0.63
N GLU A 409 -5.66 -25.02 -0.81
CA GLU A 409 -6.56 -24.24 0.04
C GLU A 409 -6.50 -24.62 1.52
N ASP A 410 -6.68 -25.92 1.82
CA ASP A 410 -6.78 -26.39 3.21
C ASP A 410 -5.48 -26.14 4.01
N LYS A 411 -4.33 -26.45 3.39
CA LYS A 411 -3.02 -26.26 4.04
C LYS A 411 -2.68 -24.77 4.18
N TYR A 412 -3.05 -23.96 3.19
CA TYR A 412 -2.85 -22.51 3.24
C TYR A 412 -3.68 -21.90 4.39
N ASN A 413 -4.97 -22.18 4.46
CA ASN A 413 -5.85 -21.67 5.52
C ASN A 413 -5.39 -22.12 6.90
N LYS A 414 -4.93 -23.37 7.04
CA LYS A 414 -4.33 -23.87 8.27
C LYS A 414 -3.07 -23.11 8.65
N THR A 415 -2.19 -22.82 7.68
CA THR A 415 -0.95 -22.06 7.89
C THR A 415 -1.24 -20.65 8.40
N MET A 416 -2.16 -19.95 7.74
CA MET A 416 -2.52 -18.59 8.12
C MET A 416 -3.15 -18.52 9.52
N ARG A 417 -4.03 -19.45 9.84
CA ARG A 417 -4.65 -19.55 11.17
C ARG A 417 -3.63 -19.87 12.27
N GLU A 418 -2.73 -20.82 12.01
CA GLU A 418 -1.68 -21.21 12.96
C GLU A 418 -0.75 -20.04 13.23
N PHE A 419 -0.33 -19.33 12.17
CA PHE A 419 0.53 -18.16 12.29
C PHE A 419 -0.13 -17.02 13.06
N ALA A 420 -1.40 -16.68 12.74
CA ALA A 420 -2.16 -15.67 13.46
C ALA A 420 -2.32 -16.00 14.95
N THR A 421 -2.49 -17.28 15.30
CA THR A 421 -2.69 -17.75 16.68
C THR A 421 -1.38 -17.77 17.46
N GLU A 422 -0.30 -18.29 16.89
CA GLU A 422 1.00 -18.46 17.56
C GLU A 422 1.66 -17.10 17.83
N PHE A 423 1.52 -16.17 16.89
CA PHE A 423 2.12 -14.84 17.00
C PHE A 423 1.13 -13.75 17.46
N ALA A 424 -0.03 -14.13 18.00
CA ALA A 424 -0.99 -13.17 18.55
C ALA A 424 -0.35 -12.29 19.64
N GLY A 425 -0.35 -10.97 19.43
CA GLY A 425 0.26 -9.97 20.32
C GLY A 425 1.79 -9.95 20.30
N LYS A 426 2.43 -10.55 19.30
CA LYS A 426 3.88 -10.64 19.15
C LYS A 426 4.36 -10.07 17.82
N SER A 427 5.67 -9.82 17.74
CA SER A 427 6.34 -9.58 16.46
C SER A 427 6.81 -10.90 15.87
N ALA A 428 6.76 -11.02 14.55
CA ALA A 428 7.15 -12.19 13.79
C ALA A 428 8.10 -11.81 12.65
N SER A 429 9.03 -12.70 12.34
CA SER A 429 9.92 -12.62 11.20
C SER A 429 9.40 -13.46 10.02
N MET A 430 9.92 -13.19 8.83
CA MET A 430 9.66 -14.04 7.66
C MET A 430 10.08 -15.50 7.88
N ASP A 431 11.12 -15.75 8.66
CA ASP A 431 11.58 -17.12 8.97
C ASP A 431 10.59 -17.85 9.90
N ASP A 432 9.93 -17.13 10.81
CA ASP A 432 8.85 -17.70 11.63
C ASP A 432 7.69 -18.15 10.74
N PHE A 433 7.29 -17.31 9.78
CA PHE A 433 6.23 -17.65 8.82
C PHE A 433 6.62 -18.84 7.93
N LYS A 434 7.85 -18.86 7.39
CA LYS A 434 8.39 -19.98 6.60
C LYS A 434 8.31 -21.29 7.37
N THR A 435 8.73 -21.28 8.64
CA THR A 435 8.72 -22.47 9.49
C THR A 435 7.32 -23.08 9.62
N ILE A 436 6.29 -22.24 9.81
CA ILE A 436 4.89 -22.72 9.89
C ILE A 436 4.40 -23.21 8.52
N ALA A 437 4.75 -22.50 7.44
CA ALA A 437 4.37 -22.89 6.09
C ALA A 437 4.96 -24.25 5.70
N GLU A 438 6.25 -24.47 5.94
CA GLU A 438 6.96 -25.73 5.69
C GLU A 438 6.38 -26.90 6.50
N LYS A 439 6.11 -26.67 7.79
CA LYS A 439 5.44 -27.66 8.66
C LYS A 439 4.10 -28.12 8.08
N ASN A 440 3.27 -27.20 7.58
CA ASN A 440 1.96 -27.53 7.04
C ASN A 440 2.03 -28.08 5.60
N TYR A 441 3.01 -27.66 4.83
CA TYR A 441 3.29 -28.23 3.50
C TYR A 441 3.74 -29.69 3.62
N GLY A 442 4.59 -29.98 4.60
CA GLY A 442 5.16 -31.31 4.86
C GLY A 442 6.51 -31.54 4.19
N ASP A 443 7.11 -30.49 3.63
CA ASP A 443 8.45 -30.49 3.04
C ASP A 443 9.02 -29.05 3.07
N GLN A 444 10.30 -28.88 2.68
CA GLN A 444 10.95 -27.59 2.60
C GLN A 444 10.39 -26.72 1.47
N LEU A 445 10.22 -25.43 1.74
CA LEU A 445 9.81 -24.40 0.79
C LEU A 445 10.94 -23.40 0.48
N THR A 446 12.18 -23.74 0.81
CA THR A 446 13.35 -22.89 0.54
C THR A 446 13.42 -22.48 -0.93
N TRP A 447 13.14 -23.41 -1.86
CA TRP A 447 13.07 -23.16 -3.30
C TRP A 447 12.03 -22.09 -3.67
N PHE A 448 10.91 -22.02 -2.94
CA PHE A 448 9.85 -21.04 -3.17
C PHE A 448 10.25 -19.67 -2.60
N PHE A 449 10.63 -19.62 -1.32
CA PHE A 449 10.92 -18.37 -0.65
C PHE A 449 12.19 -17.69 -1.19
N SER A 450 13.25 -18.45 -1.54
CA SER A 450 14.46 -17.87 -2.09
C SER A 450 14.24 -17.15 -3.42
N GLN A 451 13.40 -17.69 -4.29
CA GLN A 451 13.14 -17.02 -5.58
C GLN A 451 12.22 -15.80 -5.45
N TRP A 452 11.32 -15.77 -4.46
CA TRP A 452 10.33 -14.70 -4.36
C TRP A 452 10.66 -13.64 -3.30
N LEU A 453 11.34 -14.01 -2.22
CA LEU A 453 11.78 -13.08 -1.17
C LEU A 453 13.20 -12.55 -1.43
N ASP A 454 14.14 -13.42 -1.85
CA ASP A 454 15.57 -13.09 -1.94
C ASP A 454 16.00 -12.66 -3.34
N SER A 455 15.08 -12.64 -4.31
CA SER A 455 15.35 -12.26 -5.69
C SER A 455 14.35 -11.24 -6.21
N THR A 456 14.69 -10.62 -7.34
CA THR A 456 13.83 -9.70 -8.09
C THR A 456 13.44 -10.30 -9.44
N GLY A 457 12.40 -9.75 -10.05
CA GLY A 457 11.88 -10.17 -11.35
C GLY A 457 10.85 -11.28 -11.25
N ALA A 458 10.22 -11.54 -12.39
CA ALA A 458 9.23 -12.58 -12.58
C ALA A 458 9.37 -13.15 -14.00
N PRO A 459 9.04 -14.43 -14.24
CA PRO A 459 9.22 -15.07 -15.53
C PRO A 459 8.28 -14.48 -16.61
N GLU A 460 8.73 -14.56 -17.86
CA GLU A 460 7.89 -14.40 -19.04
C GLU A 460 7.74 -15.75 -19.73
N PHE A 461 6.58 -16.41 -19.57
CA PHE A 461 6.34 -17.72 -20.12
C PHE A 461 6.13 -17.70 -21.62
N LYS A 462 6.80 -18.65 -22.32
CA LYS A 462 6.60 -18.94 -23.73
C LYS A 462 6.24 -20.40 -23.90
N LEU A 463 5.21 -20.70 -24.68
CA LEU A 463 4.71 -22.04 -24.93
C LEU A 463 4.92 -22.44 -26.37
N LYS A 464 5.55 -23.58 -26.59
CA LYS A 464 5.58 -24.28 -27.87
C LYS A 464 5.02 -25.67 -27.70
N TYR A 465 4.14 -26.12 -28.60
CA TYR A 465 3.55 -27.45 -28.49
C TYR A 465 3.16 -28.02 -29.86
N THR A 466 3.04 -29.35 -29.89
CA THR A 466 2.51 -30.12 -31.02
C THR A 466 1.50 -31.13 -30.48
N THR A 467 0.42 -31.32 -31.24
CA THR A 467 -0.65 -32.25 -30.88
C THR A 467 -0.62 -33.46 -31.78
N TYR A 468 -0.63 -34.66 -31.19
CA TYR A 468 -0.69 -35.92 -31.88
C TYR A 468 -2.01 -36.63 -31.56
N ARG A 469 -2.59 -37.27 -32.57
CA ARG A 469 -3.70 -38.21 -32.36
C ARG A 469 -3.09 -39.57 -31.92
N LEU A 470 -3.53 -40.09 -30.80
CA LEU A 470 -3.15 -41.41 -30.35
C LEU A 470 -3.91 -42.42 -31.21
N GLY A 471 -3.17 -43.29 -31.93
CA GLY A 471 -3.76 -44.32 -32.75
C GLY A 471 -4.43 -45.37 -31.88
N GLY A 472 -5.73 -45.22 -31.64
CA GLY A 472 -6.55 -46.32 -31.18
C GLY A 472 -7.08 -47.06 -32.41
N SER A 473 -6.86 -48.36 -32.49
CA SER A 473 -7.65 -49.25 -33.33
C SER A 473 -9.13 -48.89 -33.15
N ALA A 474 -9.91 -48.87 -34.24
CA ALA A 474 -11.34 -48.61 -34.18
C ALA A 474 -11.99 -49.52 -33.15
N ALA A 475 -12.03 -49.10 -31.90
CA ALA A 475 -12.60 -49.83 -30.79
C ALA A 475 -14.11 -49.78 -30.94
N LYS A 476 -14.72 -50.96 -30.98
CA LYS A 476 -16.12 -51.16 -30.71
C LYS A 476 -16.57 -50.26 -29.53
N GLU A 477 -17.80 -49.76 -29.59
CA GLU A 477 -18.37 -48.90 -28.56
C GLU A 477 -17.99 -49.35 -27.12
N PRO A 478 -17.54 -48.41 -26.27
CA PRO A 478 -17.12 -48.76 -24.92
C PRO A 478 -18.33 -49.23 -24.12
N ALA A 479 -18.19 -50.36 -23.46
CA ALA A 479 -19.20 -51.03 -22.68
C ALA A 479 -19.56 -50.33 -21.36
N SER A 480 -18.86 -49.27 -20.98
CA SER A 480 -19.18 -48.42 -19.81
C SER A 480 -18.65 -46.99 -19.97
N LYS A 481 -19.31 -46.03 -19.29
CA LYS A 481 -18.89 -44.61 -19.27
C LYS A 481 -17.55 -44.33 -18.55
N GLU A 482 -16.96 -45.31 -17.90
CA GLU A 482 -15.80 -45.19 -17.00
C GLU A 482 -14.42 -45.45 -17.62
N GLU A 483 -14.37 -46.05 -18.83
CA GLU A 483 -13.09 -46.41 -19.50
C GLU A 483 -12.90 -45.63 -20.82
N ARG A 484 -12.88 -44.31 -20.77
CA ARG A 484 -12.42 -43.54 -21.94
C ARG A 484 -10.90 -43.45 -21.94
N THR A 485 -10.25 -44.05 -22.91
CA THR A 485 -8.81 -43.86 -23.16
C THR A 485 -8.57 -42.48 -23.77
N PRO A 486 -7.48 -41.78 -23.40
CA PRO A 486 -7.11 -40.51 -24.02
C PRO A 486 -6.95 -40.66 -25.53
N GLY A 487 -7.52 -39.72 -26.29
CA GLY A 487 -7.49 -39.76 -27.77
C GLY A 487 -6.39 -38.94 -28.39
N PHE A 488 -5.75 -38.05 -27.61
CA PHE A 488 -4.72 -37.14 -28.11
C PHE A 488 -3.59 -37.01 -27.09
N ARG A 489 -2.38 -36.73 -27.60
CA ARG A 489 -1.21 -36.36 -26.79
C ARG A 489 -0.70 -35.01 -27.25
N VAL A 490 -0.43 -34.14 -26.28
CA VAL A 490 0.23 -32.86 -26.49
C VAL A 490 1.63 -32.97 -25.93
N THR A 491 2.63 -32.75 -26.77
CA THR A 491 4.02 -32.59 -26.36
C THR A 491 4.48 -31.17 -26.62
N GLY A 492 5.26 -30.64 -25.70
CA GLY A 492 5.73 -29.27 -25.85
C GLY A 492 6.76 -28.91 -24.82
N GLU A 493 7.08 -27.63 -24.81
CA GLU A 493 7.99 -27.03 -23.83
C GLU A 493 7.42 -25.71 -23.33
N ILE A 494 7.59 -25.45 -22.05
CA ILE A 494 7.43 -24.12 -21.45
C ILE A 494 8.82 -23.56 -21.24
N SER A 495 9.11 -22.37 -21.80
CA SER A 495 10.37 -21.67 -21.60
C SER A 495 10.15 -20.32 -20.93
N GLN A 496 11.14 -19.87 -20.17
CA GLN A 496 11.19 -18.60 -19.48
C GLN A 496 12.67 -18.20 -19.24
N ASP A 497 12.95 -17.03 -18.68
CA ASP A 497 14.27 -16.42 -18.69
C ASP A 497 15.03 -16.44 -17.34
N LEU A 498 14.46 -17.04 -16.28
CA LEU A 498 15.09 -17.13 -14.96
C LEU A 498 15.71 -18.53 -14.71
N ASP A 499 17.02 -18.59 -14.52
CA ASP A 499 17.76 -19.85 -14.40
C ASP A 499 17.34 -20.73 -13.21
N LEU A 500 17.02 -20.10 -12.08
CA LEU A 500 16.68 -20.80 -10.82
C LEU A 500 15.17 -20.91 -10.58
N PHE A 501 14.35 -20.61 -11.59
CA PHE A 501 12.90 -20.65 -11.46
C PHE A 501 12.39 -22.08 -11.21
N ARG A 502 11.44 -22.18 -10.29
CA ARG A 502 10.68 -23.41 -10.03
C ARG A 502 9.27 -23.07 -9.55
N MET A 503 8.24 -23.44 -10.30
CA MET A 503 6.82 -23.31 -9.90
C MET A 503 5.94 -24.36 -10.57
N PRO A 504 4.91 -24.87 -9.89
CA PRO A 504 3.83 -25.55 -10.55
C PRO A 504 2.97 -24.53 -11.33
N VAL A 505 2.80 -24.78 -12.62
CA VAL A 505 2.06 -23.89 -13.54
C VAL A 505 0.86 -24.64 -14.11
N ASN A 506 -0.31 -23.99 -14.19
CA ASN A 506 -1.50 -24.58 -14.78
C ASN A 506 -1.49 -24.46 -16.31
N LEU A 507 -1.65 -25.57 -17.03
CA LEU A 507 -1.99 -25.56 -18.45
C LEU A 507 -3.47 -25.86 -18.62
N ARG A 508 -4.21 -24.88 -19.14
CA ARG A 508 -5.61 -25.07 -19.54
C ARG A 508 -5.66 -25.46 -21.01
N ILE A 509 -6.31 -26.56 -21.27
CA ILE A 509 -6.45 -27.13 -22.61
C ILE A 509 -7.93 -27.15 -22.98
N ASP A 510 -8.33 -26.23 -23.85
CA ASP A 510 -9.66 -26.23 -24.42
C ASP A 510 -9.72 -27.29 -25.52
N THR A 511 -10.64 -28.24 -25.38
CA THR A 511 -10.80 -29.36 -26.33
C THR A 511 -12.16 -29.30 -27.02
N ASP A 512 -12.38 -30.15 -28.03
CA ASP A 512 -13.70 -30.32 -28.66
C ASP A 512 -14.78 -30.82 -27.66
N GLY A 513 -14.36 -31.31 -26.51
CA GLY A 513 -15.22 -31.77 -25.42
C GLY A 513 -15.19 -30.82 -24.25
N LYS A 514 -14.60 -31.26 -23.14
CA LYS A 514 -14.45 -30.45 -21.93
C LYS A 514 -13.08 -29.80 -21.88
N THR A 515 -13.01 -28.61 -21.27
CA THR A 515 -11.72 -28.01 -20.87
C THR A 515 -11.02 -28.90 -19.84
N GLU A 516 -9.74 -29.17 -20.04
CA GLU A 516 -8.89 -29.96 -19.14
C GLU A 516 -7.80 -29.05 -18.56
N ASN A 517 -7.55 -29.18 -17.26
CA ASN A 517 -6.46 -28.47 -16.58
C ASN A 517 -5.37 -29.48 -16.18
N LYS A 518 -4.13 -29.14 -16.45
CA LYS A 518 -2.95 -29.97 -16.12
C LYS A 518 -1.92 -29.12 -15.39
N ARG A 519 -1.47 -29.57 -14.25
CA ARG A 519 -0.44 -28.91 -13.45
C ARG A 519 0.94 -29.44 -13.88
N ILE A 520 1.79 -28.55 -14.36
CA ILE A 520 3.15 -28.85 -14.85
C ILE A 520 4.15 -28.19 -13.92
N GLU A 521 5.15 -28.93 -13.46
CA GLU A 521 6.29 -28.36 -12.74
C GLU A 521 7.23 -27.72 -13.75
N VAL A 522 7.37 -26.41 -13.70
CA VAL A 522 8.30 -25.64 -14.53
C VAL A 522 9.57 -25.40 -13.71
N VAL A 523 10.70 -25.87 -14.22
CA VAL A 523 12.01 -25.83 -13.54
C VAL A 523 13.06 -25.31 -14.52
N GLY A 524 13.80 -24.27 -14.13
CA GLY A 524 14.82 -23.64 -14.96
C GLY A 524 14.25 -22.97 -16.20
N THR A 525 15.10 -22.71 -17.18
CA THR A 525 14.75 -21.92 -18.37
C THR A 525 13.87 -22.66 -19.38
N THR A 526 13.83 -23.99 -19.35
CA THR A 526 13.06 -24.82 -20.29
C THR A 526 12.56 -26.08 -19.63
N SER A 527 11.25 -26.33 -19.67
CA SER A 527 10.59 -27.48 -19.08
C SER A 527 9.76 -28.21 -20.15
N PRO A 528 10.19 -29.37 -20.62
CA PRO A 528 9.42 -30.17 -21.56
C PRO A 528 8.22 -30.81 -20.84
N PHE A 529 7.12 -31.00 -21.56
CA PHE A 529 5.96 -31.71 -21.06
C PHE A 529 5.36 -32.66 -22.10
N SER A 530 4.70 -33.69 -21.61
CA SER A 530 3.89 -34.60 -22.42
C SER A 530 2.63 -34.94 -21.64
N ILE A 531 1.47 -34.54 -22.16
CA ILE A 531 0.18 -34.73 -21.52
C ILE A 531 -0.81 -35.36 -22.47
N GLU A 532 -1.73 -36.14 -21.94
CA GLU A 532 -2.79 -36.76 -22.70
C GLU A 532 -4.12 -36.10 -22.43
N THR A 533 -4.94 -35.97 -23.48
CA THR A 533 -6.27 -35.36 -23.41
C THR A 533 -7.31 -36.29 -24.04
N PHE A 534 -8.53 -36.25 -23.51
CA PHE A 534 -9.63 -37.02 -24.05
C PHE A 534 -10.22 -36.42 -25.32
N GLY A 535 -10.36 -35.07 -25.33
CA GLY A 535 -10.82 -34.30 -26.48
C GLY A 535 -9.67 -33.82 -27.35
N ARG A 536 -9.97 -33.45 -28.61
CA ARG A 536 -8.99 -32.82 -29.49
C ARG A 536 -8.66 -31.45 -28.98
N PRO A 537 -7.39 -31.12 -28.67
CA PRO A 537 -6.98 -29.80 -28.24
C PRO A 537 -7.24 -28.74 -29.31
N ARG A 538 -7.87 -27.63 -28.93
CA ARG A 538 -8.14 -26.46 -29.75
C ARG A 538 -7.25 -25.29 -29.38
N ARG A 539 -7.07 -25.06 -28.09
CA ARG A 539 -6.26 -24.00 -27.53
C ARG A 539 -5.59 -24.49 -26.26
N ILE A 540 -4.34 -24.07 -26.05
CA ILE A 540 -3.62 -24.29 -24.81
C ILE A 540 -3.16 -22.95 -24.28
N SER A 541 -3.47 -22.69 -23.02
CA SER A 541 -3.11 -21.45 -22.34
C SER A 541 -2.29 -21.78 -21.09
N ILE A 542 -1.22 -21.00 -20.85
CA ILE A 542 -0.42 -21.07 -19.63
C ILE A 542 -1.05 -20.15 -18.60
N ASP A 543 -1.27 -20.71 -17.42
CA ASP A 543 -1.71 -20.02 -16.20
C ASP A 543 -2.78 -18.94 -16.42
N PRO A 544 -3.89 -19.27 -17.09
CA PRO A 544 -4.93 -18.29 -17.40
C PRO A 544 -5.65 -17.74 -16.18
N ASP A 545 -5.49 -18.40 -15.02
CA ASP A 545 -6.06 -17.98 -13.73
C ASP A 545 -5.07 -17.15 -12.89
N HIS A 546 -3.90 -16.81 -13.45
CA HIS A 546 -2.88 -15.95 -12.85
C HIS A 546 -2.38 -16.41 -11.47
N HIS A 547 -2.21 -17.75 -11.28
CA HIS A 547 -1.66 -18.28 -10.02
C HIS A 547 -0.20 -17.93 -9.78
N VAL A 548 0.55 -17.58 -10.83
CA VAL A 548 1.97 -17.24 -10.77
C VAL A 548 2.19 -15.81 -11.21
N LEU A 549 2.96 -15.06 -10.42
CA LEU A 549 3.41 -13.72 -10.83
C LEU A 549 4.26 -13.82 -12.09
N THR A 550 3.85 -13.13 -13.16
CA THR A 550 4.52 -13.14 -14.47
C THR A 550 4.75 -11.73 -14.99
N ASN A 551 5.89 -11.54 -15.64
CA ASN A 551 6.25 -10.26 -16.27
C ASN A 551 5.71 -10.18 -17.72
N SER A 552 4.41 -10.36 -17.89
CA SER A 552 3.73 -10.31 -19.18
C SER A 552 3.78 -8.90 -19.80
N SER A 553 3.53 -8.80 -21.11
CA SER A 553 3.48 -7.50 -21.81
C SER A 553 2.42 -6.56 -21.23
N ASP A 554 1.27 -7.09 -20.78
CA ASP A 554 0.22 -6.30 -20.12
C ASP A 554 0.69 -5.77 -18.76
N VAL A 555 1.34 -6.60 -17.93
CA VAL A 555 1.89 -6.17 -16.64
C VAL A 555 2.98 -5.12 -16.85
N LYS A 556 3.90 -5.31 -17.79
CA LYS A 556 4.93 -4.32 -18.15
C LYS A 556 4.33 -2.97 -18.53
N LEU A 557 3.30 -2.98 -19.37
CA LEU A 557 2.60 -1.78 -19.81
C LEU A 557 1.94 -1.05 -18.63
N ARG A 558 1.17 -1.76 -17.83
CA ARG A 558 0.46 -1.18 -16.68
C ARG A 558 1.42 -0.72 -15.59
N SER A 559 2.53 -1.42 -15.36
CA SER A 559 3.59 -1.00 -14.43
C SER A 559 4.25 0.31 -14.89
N ALA A 560 4.50 0.49 -16.19
CA ALA A 560 5.00 1.75 -16.72
C ALA A 560 3.98 2.89 -16.52
N ILE A 561 2.69 2.62 -16.72
CA ILE A 561 1.63 3.60 -16.44
C ILE A 561 1.60 3.97 -14.95
N LEU A 562 1.67 2.99 -14.05
CA LEU A 562 1.67 3.21 -12.61
C LEU A 562 2.85 4.10 -12.18
N ARG A 563 4.06 3.83 -12.66
CA ARG A 563 5.24 4.69 -12.40
C ARG A 563 5.06 6.09 -12.94
N GLY A 564 4.54 6.21 -14.16
CA GLY A 564 4.23 7.51 -14.76
C GLY A 564 3.22 8.33 -13.94
N GLN A 565 2.19 7.68 -13.40
CA GLN A 565 1.21 8.34 -12.52
C GLN A 565 1.82 8.81 -11.20
N ALA A 566 2.69 8.01 -10.58
CA ALA A 566 3.40 8.41 -9.37
C ALA A 566 4.31 9.65 -9.62
N LEU A 567 5.05 9.66 -10.72
CA LEU A 567 5.88 10.80 -11.14
C LEU A 567 5.03 12.05 -11.45
N GLN A 568 3.87 11.87 -12.09
CA GLN A 568 2.91 12.96 -12.33
C GLN A 568 2.41 13.59 -11.02
N GLN A 569 2.10 12.77 -10.01
CA GLN A 569 1.68 13.24 -8.69
C GLN A 569 2.80 13.99 -7.96
N GLN A 570 4.05 13.60 -8.16
CA GLN A 570 5.25 14.29 -7.66
C GLN A 570 5.57 15.59 -8.44
N GLY A 571 4.85 15.86 -9.54
CA GLY A 571 5.06 17.04 -10.39
C GLY A 571 6.14 16.87 -11.47
N ASP A 572 6.81 15.73 -11.56
CA ASP A 572 7.79 15.45 -12.62
C ASP A 572 7.08 14.99 -13.90
N LEU A 573 6.51 15.97 -14.61
CA LEU A 573 5.77 15.72 -15.84
C LEU A 573 6.65 15.16 -16.97
N SER A 574 7.96 15.44 -16.95
CA SER A 574 8.89 14.95 -17.98
C SER A 574 9.20 13.46 -17.81
N ALA A 575 9.51 13.06 -16.59
CA ALA A 575 9.72 11.65 -16.28
C ALA A 575 8.42 10.84 -16.44
N ALA A 576 7.26 11.40 -16.02
CA ALA A 576 5.95 10.79 -16.23
C ALA A 576 5.67 10.51 -17.72
N LEU A 577 5.93 11.49 -18.61
CA LEU A 577 5.76 11.32 -20.05
C LEU A 577 6.68 10.22 -20.59
N THR A 578 7.89 10.10 -20.07
CA THR A 578 8.84 9.05 -20.47
C THR A 578 8.29 7.66 -20.13
N GLU A 579 7.74 7.47 -18.92
CA GLU A 579 7.12 6.19 -18.54
C GLU A 579 5.87 5.87 -19.37
N PHE A 580 5.01 6.85 -19.66
CA PHE A 580 3.85 6.63 -20.52
C PHE A 580 4.22 6.28 -21.97
N ASN A 581 5.32 6.86 -22.48
CA ASN A 581 5.84 6.47 -23.79
C ASN A 581 6.41 5.04 -23.81
N LYS A 582 7.04 4.57 -22.72
CA LYS A 582 7.42 3.15 -22.59
C LYS A 582 6.20 2.22 -22.68
N ALA A 583 5.06 2.63 -22.10
CA ALA A 583 3.82 1.88 -22.25
C ALA A 583 3.34 1.85 -23.72
N LEU A 584 3.45 2.95 -24.44
CA LEU A 584 3.13 3.01 -25.88
C LEU A 584 4.10 2.20 -26.75
N ASP A 585 5.37 2.07 -26.36
CA ASP A 585 6.32 1.19 -27.05
C ASP A 585 5.92 -0.29 -26.95
N LEU A 586 5.29 -0.68 -25.84
CA LEU A 586 4.76 -2.04 -25.63
C LEU A 586 3.44 -2.28 -26.39
N ASN A 587 2.54 -1.30 -26.37
CA ASN A 587 1.28 -1.34 -27.12
C ASN A 587 0.95 0.06 -27.68
N LYS A 588 1.23 0.26 -28.96
CA LYS A 588 0.97 1.53 -29.66
C LYS A 588 -0.50 1.93 -29.71
N ASN A 589 -1.41 0.98 -29.52
CA ASN A 589 -2.85 1.22 -29.55
C ASN A 589 -3.46 1.34 -28.15
N SER A 590 -2.66 1.39 -27.06
CA SER A 590 -3.19 1.47 -25.72
C SER A 590 -3.95 2.78 -25.49
N SER A 591 -5.27 2.68 -25.37
CA SER A 591 -6.16 3.80 -25.03
C SER A 591 -5.75 4.46 -23.71
N LEU A 592 -5.41 3.66 -22.69
CA LEU A 592 -4.99 4.16 -21.40
C LEU A 592 -3.67 4.94 -21.46
N ALA A 593 -2.66 4.43 -22.18
CA ALA A 593 -1.38 5.10 -22.31
C ALA A 593 -1.51 6.44 -23.06
N HIS A 594 -2.26 6.47 -24.18
CA HIS A 594 -2.59 7.71 -24.90
C HIS A 594 -3.34 8.71 -24.03
N TYR A 595 -4.30 8.25 -23.23
CA TYR A 595 -5.03 9.08 -22.29
C TYR A 595 -4.08 9.75 -21.27
N ARG A 596 -3.15 8.99 -20.68
CA ARG A 596 -2.15 9.52 -19.73
C ARG A 596 -1.18 10.50 -20.38
N VAL A 597 -0.70 10.24 -21.58
CA VAL A 597 0.11 11.20 -22.37
C VAL A 597 -0.67 12.50 -22.61
N ALA A 598 -1.96 12.38 -22.94
CA ALA A 598 -2.82 13.54 -23.18
C ALA A 598 -2.99 14.40 -21.91
N GLU A 599 -3.12 13.77 -20.74
CA GLU A 599 -3.18 14.47 -19.44
C GLU A 599 -1.90 15.29 -19.17
N ILE A 600 -0.71 14.73 -19.46
CA ILE A 600 0.55 15.47 -19.30
C ILE A 600 0.56 16.71 -20.21
N PHE A 601 0.23 16.57 -21.49
CA PHE A 601 0.16 17.71 -22.40
C PHE A 601 -0.87 18.75 -21.97
N PHE A 602 -2.01 18.32 -21.40
CA PHE A 602 -3.01 19.23 -20.86
C PHE A 602 -2.47 20.05 -19.67
N LEU A 603 -1.75 19.40 -18.75
CA LEU A 603 -1.09 20.07 -17.61
C LEU A 603 -0.04 21.07 -18.10
N GLN A 604 0.74 20.72 -19.11
CA GLN A 604 1.73 21.58 -19.76
C GLN A 604 1.11 22.70 -20.62
N ARG A 605 -0.23 22.79 -20.70
CA ARG A 605 -0.97 23.73 -21.57
C ARG A 605 -0.71 23.53 -23.07
N ASN A 606 -0.16 22.41 -23.48
CA ASN A 606 -0.01 22.04 -24.90
C ASN A 606 -1.31 21.40 -25.40
N TYR A 607 -2.32 22.25 -25.60
CA TYR A 607 -3.68 21.80 -25.92
C TYR A 607 -3.78 21.07 -27.28
N GLN A 608 -2.92 21.42 -28.25
CA GLN A 608 -2.93 20.74 -29.55
C GLN A 608 -2.43 19.30 -29.44
N SER A 609 -1.30 19.08 -28.77
CA SER A 609 -0.77 17.72 -28.55
C SER A 609 -1.70 16.90 -27.66
N SER A 610 -2.26 17.54 -26.61
CA SER A 610 -3.25 16.91 -25.73
C SER A 610 -4.48 16.44 -26.50
N ALA A 611 -5.07 17.30 -27.37
CA ALA A 611 -6.22 16.93 -28.17
C ALA A 611 -5.92 15.80 -29.16
N ASN A 612 -4.73 15.75 -29.72
CA ASN A 612 -4.33 14.66 -30.62
C ASN A 612 -4.22 13.34 -29.82
N ALA A 613 -3.55 13.35 -28.66
CA ALA A 613 -3.39 12.16 -27.84
C ALA A 613 -4.73 11.64 -27.29
N TYR A 614 -5.69 12.51 -26.92
CA TYR A 614 -7.04 12.06 -26.55
C TYR A 614 -7.79 11.42 -27.72
N ARG A 615 -7.59 11.88 -28.96
CA ARG A 615 -8.17 11.20 -30.15
C ARG A 615 -7.56 9.84 -30.35
N GLU A 616 -6.24 9.69 -30.19
CA GLU A 616 -5.60 8.38 -30.21
C GLU A 616 -6.13 7.45 -29.11
N ALA A 617 -6.40 7.99 -27.90
CA ALA A 617 -7.03 7.22 -26.82
C ALA A 617 -8.44 6.73 -27.19
N ILE A 618 -9.25 7.55 -27.89
CA ILE A 618 -10.59 7.14 -28.35
C ILE A 618 -10.49 6.06 -29.46
N ASN A 619 -9.48 6.14 -30.33
CA ASN A 619 -9.30 5.25 -31.48
C ASN A 619 -8.46 4.00 -31.16
N GLY A 620 -8.00 3.85 -29.92
CA GLY A 620 -7.13 2.77 -29.49
C GLY A 620 -7.84 1.44 -29.25
N ASP A 621 -7.35 0.65 -28.32
CA ASP A 621 -7.89 -0.68 -27.96
C ASP A 621 -9.20 -0.61 -27.15
N GLY A 622 -9.60 0.57 -26.68
CA GLY A 622 -10.81 0.79 -25.87
C GLY A 622 -10.71 0.28 -24.43
N GLU A 623 -9.51 -0.06 -23.96
CA GLU A 623 -9.29 -0.59 -22.62
C GLU A 623 -8.47 0.38 -21.74
N PRO A 624 -8.94 0.60 -20.52
CA PRO A 624 -10.28 0.31 -19.98
C PRO A 624 -11.37 1.19 -20.61
N ARG A 625 -12.62 0.71 -20.63
CA ARG A 625 -13.74 1.36 -21.35
C ARG A 625 -13.93 2.84 -21.01
N TRP A 626 -13.69 3.25 -19.77
CA TRP A 626 -13.85 4.64 -19.34
C TRP A 626 -12.91 5.63 -20.07
N THR A 627 -11.84 5.17 -20.69
CA THR A 627 -10.92 6.05 -21.43
C THR A 627 -11.60 6.80 -22.57
N GLU A 628 -12.59 6.19 -23.23
CA GLU A 628 -13.35 6.86 -24.28
C GLU A 628 -14.16 8.03 -23.71
N VAL A 629 -15.01 7.80 -22.72
CA VAL A 629 -15.90 8.85 -22.16
C VAL A 629 -15.09 10.01 -21.61
N TRP A 630 -14.02 9.72 -20.86
CA TRP A 630 -13.19 10.76 -20.28
C TRP A 630 -12.34 11.50 -21.33
N SER A 631 -11.84 10.82 -22.37
CA SER A 631 -11.14 11.49 -23.48
C SER A 631 -12.06 12.49 -24.20
N ARG A 632 -13.32 12.13 -24.42
CA ARG A 632 -14.31 13.05 -25.00
C ARG A 632 -14.57 14.26 -24.11
N ILE A 633 -14.72 14.05 -22.79
CA ILE A 633 -14.90 15.15 -21.83
C ILE A 633 -13.68 16.08 -21.85
N GLN A 634 -12.47 15.54 -21.84
CA GLN A 634 -11.25 16.35 -21.85
C GLN A 634 -11.05 17.08 -23.19
N LEU A 635 -11.40 16.48 -24.34
CA LEU A 635 -11.47 17.17 -25.63
C LEU A 635 -12.44 18.34 -25.59
N GLY A 636 -13.63 18.14 -25.00
CA GLY A 636 -14.60 19.20 -24.81
C GLY A 636 -14.01 20.35 -23.96
N LYS A 637 -13.33 20.06 -22.85
CA LYS A 637 -12.65 21.07 -22.03
C LYS A 637 -11.57 21.83 -22.81
N ILE A 638 -10.79 21.15 -23.64
CA ILE A 638 -9.79 21.80 -24.50
C ILE A 638 -10.47 22.74 -25.52
N PHE A 639 -11.57 22.32 -26.14
CA PHE A 639 -12.30 23.15 -27.08
C PHE A 639 -12.95 24.38 -26.41
N ASP A 640 -13.47 24.25 -25.20
CA ASP A 640 -13.96 25.38 -24.42
C ASP A 640 -12.84 26.39 -24.11
N ILE A 641 -11.66 25.91 -23.60
CA ILE A 641 -10.50 26.77 -23.33
C ILE A 641 -10.03 27.52 -24.59
N THR A 642 -10.12 26.88 -25.76
CA THR A 642 -9.67 27.45 -27.04
C THR A 642 -10.77 28.19 -27.78
N GLY A 643 -11.91 28.48 -27.18
CA GLY A 643 -13.03 29.26 -27.73
C GLY A 643 -13.87 28.53 -28.78
N GLN A 644 -13.79 27.21 -28.85
CA GLN A 644 -14.48 26.39 -29.86
C GLN A 644 -15.73 25.69 -29.26
N ARG A 645 -16.63 26.49 -28.67
CA ARG A 645 -17.80 26.01 -27.93
C ARG A 645 -18.65 24.95 -28.63
N GLU A 646 -18.92 25.14 -29.94
CA GLU A 646 -19.74 24.18 -30.67
C GLU A 646 -19.10 22.78 -30.74
N ARG A 647 -17.78 22.74 -30.92
CA ARG A 647 -17.02 21.48 -30.90
C ARG A 647 -17.01 20.87 -29.49
N ALA A 648 -16.87 21.70 -28.45
CA ALA A 648 -16.94 21.25 -27.07
C ALA A 648 -18.27 20.58 -26.75
N VAL A 649 -19.38 21.23 -27.13
CA VAL A 649 -20.75 20.67 -26.94
C VAL A 649 -20.92 19.34 -27.67
N ASN A 650 -20.36 19.21 -28.88
CA ASN A 650 -20.43 17.95 -29.62
C ASN A 650 -19.70 16.81 -28.86
N GLU A 651 -18.49 17.05 -28.37
CA GLU A 651 -17.75 16.04 -27.59
C GLU A 651 -18.47 15.67 -26.29
N TYR A 652 -19.03 16.63 -25.53
CA TYR A 652 -19.80 16.33 -24.32
C TYR A 652 -21.08 15.52 -24.64
N ARG A 653 -21.76 15.78 -25.77
CA ARG A 653 -22.90 14.95 -26.22
C ARG A 653 -22.46 13.53 -26.54
N GLN A 654 -21.37 13.36 -27.26
CA GLN A 654 -20.82 12.04 -27.56
C GLN A 654 -20.40 11.31 -26.28
N ALA A 655 -19.80 12.02 -25.29
CA ALA A 655 -19.52 11.45 -23.98
C ALA A 655 -20.79 10.93 -23.29
N THR A 656 -21.90 11.68 -23.30
CA THR A 656 -23.16 11.21 -22.71
C THR A 656 -23.77 10.01 -23.45
N GLN A 657 -23.47 9.83 -24.74
CA GLN A 657 -23.95 8.72 -25.55
C GLN A 657 -23.21 7.40 -25.29
N THR A 658 -22.03 7.44 -24.69
CA THR A 658 -21.29 6.21 -24.30
C THR A 658 -22.02 5.40 -23.24
N ASN A 659 -22.92 6.02 -22.47
CA ASN A 659 -23.60 5.45 -21.29
C ASN A 659 -22.62 4.90 -20.23
N ASP A 660 -21.38 5.35 -20.24
CA ASP A 660 -20.37 5.00 -19.25
C ASP A 660 -20.28 6.11 -18.18
N ASN A 661 -20.76 5.79 -16.96
CA ASN A 661 -20.72 6.73 -15.85
C ASN A 661 -19.55 6.46 -14.87
N THR A 662 -18.51 5.78 -15.32
CA THR A 662 -17.33 5.54 -14.51
C THR A 662 -16.75 6.86 -14.02
N PHE A 663 -16.53 6.95 -12.71
CA PHE A 663 -16.02 8.17 -12.01
C PHE A 663 -16.92 9.41 -12.19
N GLY A 664 -18.25 9.24 -12.40
CA GLY A 664 -19.18 10.38 -12.55
C GLY A 664 -19.10 11.08 -13.92
N ALA A 665 -18.63 10.38 -14.95
CA ALA A 665 -18.39 10.95 -16.27
C ALA A 665 -19.65 11.58 -16.90
N LEU A 666 -20.82 10.95 -16.74
CA LEU A 666 -22.06 11.49 -17.33
C LEU A 666 -22.51 12.79 -16.65
N GLU A 667 -22.37 12.89 -15.34
CA GLU A 667 -22.65 14.13 -14.57
C GLU A 667 -21.69 15.23 -15.00
N GLU A 668 -20.40 14.95 -15.11
CA GLU A 668 -19.39 15.92 -15.51
C GLU A 668 -19.64 16.39 -16.95
N ALA A 669 -19.99 15.50 -17.89
CA ALA A 669 -20.35 15.85 -19.25
C ALA A 669 -21.60 16.74 -19.30
N ARG A 670 -22.67 16.40 -18.55
CA ARG A 670 -23.91 17.19 -18.48
C ARG A 670 -23.67 18.59 -17.92
N LYS A 671 -22.82 18.72 -16.90
CA LYS A 671 -22.42 20.00 -16.33
C LYS A 671 -21.82 20.92 -17.39
N TYR A 672 -20.91 20.41 -18.24
CA TYR A 672 -20.29 21.21 -19.30
C TYR A 672 -21.15 21.38 -20.57
N LEU A 673 -22.18 20.60 -20.74
CA LEU A 673 -23.24 20.91 -21.72
C LEU A 673 -24.00 22.19 -21.34
N GLN A 674 -24.24 22.41 -20.06
CA GLN A 674 -24.96 23.58 -19.56
C GLN A 674 -24.07 24.84 -19.50
N LYS A 675 -22.82 24.68 -19.01
CA LYS A 675 -21.89 25.80 -18.83
C LYS A 675 -20.51 25.38 -19.37
N ALA A 676 -19.90 26.25 -20.20
CA ALA A 676 -18.55 26.01 -20.70
C ALA A 676 -17.54 25.79 -19.58
N TYR A 677 -16.58 24.90 -19.82
CA TYR A 677 -15.48 24.68 -18.89
C TYR A 677 -14.56 25.91 -18.87
N GLU A 678 -14.25 26.38 -17.68
CA GLU A 678 -13.24 27.40 -17.43
C GLU A 678 -12.12 26.79 -16.57
N ARG A 679 -10.87 26.98 -16.99
CA ARG A 679 -9.73 26.50 -16.18
C ARG A 679 -9.72 27.26 -14.83
N PRO A 680 -9.59 26.56 -13.71
CA PRO A 680 -9.42 27.23 -12.43
C PRO A 680 -8.23 28.18 -12.46
N LYS A 681 -8.40 29.41 -11.93
CA LYS A 681 -7.28 30.33 -11.75
C LYS A 681 -6.34 29.74 -10.71
N GLU A 682 -5.06 29.68 -11.04
CA GLU A 682 -4.03 29.31 -10.06
C GLU A 682 -4.11 30.33 -8.91
N LYS A 683 -4.23 29.86 -7.68
CA LYS A 683 -4.04 30.71 -6.51
C LYS A 683 -2.58 31.17 -6.54
N GLN A 684 -2.37 32.47 -6.78
CA GLN A 684 -1.06 33.10 -6.69
C GLN A 684 -0.55 33.05 -5.26
#